data_104df3c7f42805ddc61388ac32ac70f3
#
_entry.id   104df3c7f42805ddc61388ac32ac70f3
#
_cell.length_a   1.000
_cell.length_b   1.000
_cell.length_c   1.000
_cell.angle_alpha   90.00
_cell.angle_beta   90.00
_cell.angle_gamma   90.00
#
_symmetry.space_group_name_H-M   'P 1'
#
loop_
_entity.id
_entity.type
_entity.pdbx_description
1 polymer ?
#
loop_
_entity_poly.entity_id
_entity_poly.type
_entity_poly.pdbx_seq_one_letter_code
_entity_poly.pdbx_strand_id
1 'polypeptide(L)'
;MVSSLAGVPVAAEAASAWSLVFDGFDEASEGIREALCTVGNGYFATRAAASWAVADGVHYPGTYLAGGYNRLQTDVAGRVVENEDLVNFPNWLSLNFQITDDDGAEDSWFDVRTATILSYRQELDLQHGILLRTIRFEDQKGRRTLSQEQRLVSMADMHLGALKLSLTGENWSGSVTIRSAIDGRVVNAGAKLYHRFNGKHLEPLANEVVGDDGVCLVVRTSQSHLHVAQVARTQFFLDGRLVELPRQAVKEPGYIGQELTIDIKQGETLAVEKLVALYTSRDQAISECGLAARKAMVRAGRFDAVKAGHVLTWSHLWRRFDVRIEPADQGFTLNVPMLLRLNMFHLLQTVSLHSIGLDIGVPPRGWTGEAYQGHIFWDELFIFPFFNFRVPEITRALLTYRYRRLGEARVAARIAGYNGAMFPWQSGSDGQEETDTLNLNPRSQRWVPDNSYLERHVGSAIAYNVWQYFQITHDIEFLQFYGAELILEIALFWSSIATFSSERERYEIRGVMGPDEFHDGYPDAAAPGLNNNAYTNVMAVWVLCRAMEVLERLSDMRRAELMTRLGISAEEMVRWDDISRRMYVPFHDKGIISQFEGYDLLRELDWPGYRSQYGDIQRLDLILESENDSPNRYKLSKQADVVMLFYLFSSEELGELFMRLGYPLDRDTIPKTITYYAARTSHGSTLCRVVYSWVLARSDRPSSMTFFAEALQSDVSDSQHGTAAEGVHLGAMAGTVDQVVRVSTGIEAKGDVLRLNPELAPEMESLDFRIRYRGHSIDLHLTRDALTVRAEDLNVAPISLSVAGETCEFLSGTTRVFRLDVAASNGRTNK
;
A
#
# COMPACT_ATOMS: atom_id res chain seq x y z
N MET A 1 3.03 24.67 22.61
CA MET A 1 3.43 25.65 21.58
C MET A 1 3.51 24.90 20.29
N VAL A 2 2.53 25.11 19.41
CA VAL A 2 2.47 24.47 18.10
C VAL A 2 3.50 25.16 17.22
N SER A 3 4.62 24.47 16.92
CA SER A 3 5.58 24.97 15.94
C SER A 3 4.93 24.84 14.55
N SER A 4 4.91 25.94 13.82
CA SER A 4 4.43 26.07 12.45
C SER A 4 5.16 25.08 11.53
N LEU A 5 4.51 23.98 11.20
CA LEU A 5 4.90 23.10 10.11
C LEU A 5 4.58 23.84 8.81
N ALA A 6 5.61 24.23 8.06
CA ALA A 6 5.49 24.68 6.70
C ALA A 6 5.15 23.46 5.81
N GLY A 7 3.91 23.01 5.89
CA GLY A 7 3.34 22.05 4.95
C GLY A 7 3.00 22.75 3.65
N VAL A 8 3.09 22.02 2.53
CA VAL A 8 2.65 22.47 1.21
C VAL A 8 1.25 23.08 1.35
N PRO A 9 1.00 24.33 0.99
CA PRO A 9 -0.30 24.95 1.13
C PRO A 9 -1.29 24.28 0.19
N VAL A 10 -2.22 23.49 0.72
CA VAL A 10 -3.43 23.10 0.02
C VAL A 10 -4.30 24.36 -0.03
N ALA A 11 -4.48 24.92 -1.21
CA ALA A 11 -5.20 26.18 -1.39
C ALA A 11 -6.59 26.14 -0.75
N ALA A 12 -6.89 27.14 0.08
CA ALA A 12 -8.13 27.25 0.84
C ALA A 12 -9.29 27.89 0.05
N GLU A 13 -9.46 27.56 -1.22
CA GLU A 13 -10.75 27.72 -1.90
C GLU A 13 -11.52 26.44 -1.71
N ALA A 14 -12.89 26.51 -1.62
CA ALA A 14 -13.78 25.37 -1.32
C ALA A 14 -13.32 24.09 -2.04
N ALA A 15 -12.34 23.42 -1.42
CA ALA A 15 -11.58 22.34 -2.05
C ALA A 15 -12.55 21.22 -2.37
N SER A 16 -12.69 20.88 -3.64
CA SER A 16 -13.50 19.76 -4.12
C SER A 16 -13.13 18.51 -3.33
N ALA A 17 -14.12 17.77 -2.85
CA ALA A 17 -13.89 16.47 -2.20
C ALA A 17 -13.36 15.40 -3.19
N TRP A 18 -13.11 15.78 -4.45
CA TRP A 18 -12.72 14.89 -5.54
C TRP A 18 -11.45 15.32 -6.29
N SER A 19 -10.74 16.33 -5.82
CA SER A 19 -9.53 16.81 -6.50
C SER A 19 -8.41 17.07 -5.51
N LEU A 20 -7.21 16.53 -5.80
CA LEU A 20 -5.96 16.93 -5.17
C LEU A 20 -5.26 17.94 -6.10
N VAL A 21 -5.02 19.15 -5.62
CA VAL A 21 -4.55 20.26 -6.43
C VAL A 21 -3.26 20.86 -5.88
N PHE A 22 -2.33 21.13 -6.77
CA PHE A 22 -1.09 21.85 -6.50
C PHE A 22 -0.98 23.05 -7.46
N ASP A 23 -0.92 24.24 -6.93
CA ASP A 23 -0.68 25.47 -7.66
C ASP A 23 0.79 25.91 -7.52
N GLY A 24 1.36 26.43 -8.61
CA GLY A 24 2.78 26.82 -8.68
C GLY A 24 3.74 25.64 -8.84
N PHE A 25 4.83 25.88 -9.58
CA PHE A 25 5.94 24.92 -9.70
C PHE A 25 6.90 25.09 -8.53
N ASP A 26 7.29 24.00 -7.89
CA ASP A 26 8.25 23.97 -6.77
C ASP A 26 9.10 22.70 -6.86
N GLU A 27 10.37 22.86 -7.24
CA GLU A 27 11.33 21.77 -7.42
C GLU A 27 11.47 20.90 -6.17
N ALA A 28 11.41 21.50 -4.99
CA ALA A 28 11.62 20.78 -3.73
C ALA A 28 10.47 19.80 -3.42
N SER A 29 9.27 20.07 -3.92
CA SER A 29 8.08 19.25 -3.70
C SER A 29 7.70 18.34 -4.89
N GLU A 30 8.37 18.48 -6.05
CA GLU A 30 8.00 17.70 -7.25
C GLU A 30 8.03 16.20 -7.01
N GLY A 31 9.03 15.64 -6.32
CA GLY A 31 9.11 14.21 -6.04
C GLY A 31 7.89 13.69 -5.27
N ILE A 32 7.36 14.48 -4.31
CA ILE A 32 6.15 14.15 -3.54
C ILE A 32 4.91 14.25 -4.43
N ARG A 33 4.80 15.34 -5.24
CA ARG A 33 3.69 15.54 -6.17
C ARG A 33 3.62 14.43 -7.21
N GLU A 34 4.77 13.97 -7.71
CA GLU A 34 4.86 12.83 -8.64
C GLU A 34 4.36 11.53 -8.02
N ALA A 35 4.64 11.27 -6.74
CA ALA A 35 4.16 10.11 -6.01
C ALA A 35 2.66 10.21 -5.72
N LEU A 36 2.17 11.35 -5.20
CA LEU A 36 0.77 11.56 -4.85
C LEU A 36 -0.17 11.62 -6.06
N CYS A 37 0.32 12.07 -7.22
CA CYS A 37 -0.48 12.13 -8.44
C CYS A 37 -0.23 10.97 -9.41
N THR A 38 0.39 9.89 -8.94
CA THR A 38 0.56 8.63 -9.67
C THR A 38 -0.76 8.12 -10.22
N VAL A 39 -0.76 7.58 -11.44
CA VAL A 39 -1.89 6.90 -12.06
C VAL A 39 -1.55 5.45 -12.41
N GLY A 40 -2.48 4.54 -12.14
CA GLY A 40 -2.30 3.10 -12.35
C GLY A 40 -3.63 2.35 -12.46
N ASN A 41 -3.57 1.05 -12.70
CA ASN A 41 -4.76 0.23 -12.89
C ASN A 41 -4.68 -1.19 -12.27
N GLY A 42 -3.65 -1.44 -11.45
CA GLY A 42 -3.42 -2.76 -10.85
C GLY A 42 -2.63 -3.73 -11.72
N TYR A 43 -2.31 -3.37 -12.97
CA TYR A 43 -1.39 -4.08 -13.84
C TYR A 43 -0.09 -3.30 -14.06
N PHE A 44 -0.19 -2.02 -14.36
CA PHE A 44 0.95 -1.10 -14.35
C PHE A 44 0.56 0.25 -13.79
N ALA A 45 1.56 0.98 -13.32
CA ALA A 45 1.40 2.31 -12.80
C ALA A 45 2.54 3.22 -13.26
N THR A 46 2.28 4.52 -13.30
CA THR A 46 3.23 5.52 -13.75
C THR A 46 3.24 6.71 -12.79
N ARG A 47 4.44 7.15 -12.39
CA ARG A 47 4.63 8.37 -11.59
C ARG A 47 4.15 9.59 -12.37
N ALA A 48 3.77 10.63 -11.64
CA ALA A 48 3.23 11.84 -12.24
C ALA A 48 4.30 12.84 -12.73
N ALA A 49 5.50 12.39 -13.08
CA ALA A 49 6.49 13.24 -13.72
C ALA A 49 5.92 13.85 -15.00
N ALA A 50 6.32 15.09 -15.31
CA ALA A 50 5.85 15.77 -16.51
C ALA A 50 6.30 15.04 -17.78
N SER A 51 5.53 15.17 -18.88
CA SER A 51 5.86 14.47 -20.14
C SER A 51 7.18 14.93 -20.78
N TRP A 52 7.59 16.17 -20.51
CA TRP A 52 8.89 16.72 -20.96
C TRP A 52 10.05 16.32 -20.03
N ALA A 53 9.77 15.84 -18.82
CA ALA A 53 10.79 15.62 -17.81
C ALA A 53 11.65 14.38 -18.09
N VAL A 54 12.88 14.46 -17.65
CA VAL A 54 13.85 13.37 -17.58
C VAL A 54 14.23 13.15 -16.13
N ALA A 55 14.85 12.02 -15.81
CA ALA A 55 15.42 11.78 -14.48
C ALA A 55 16.62 12.71 -14.26
N ASP A 56 16.46 13.76 -13.44
CA ASP A 56 17.42 14.84 -13.28
C ASP A 56 17.64 15.28 -11.82
N GLY A 57 17.16 14.51 -10.86
CA GLY A 57 17.22 14.79 -9.42
C GLY A 57 16.06 15.64 -8.89
N VAL A 58 15.28 16.30 -9.74
CA VAL A 58 13.98 16.95 -9.43
C VAL A 58 12.85 16.03 -9.84
N HIS A 59 12.89 15.60 -11.09
CA HIS A 59 11.91 14.71 -11.69
C HIS A 59 12.42 13.28 -11.72
N TYR A 60 11.50 12.35 -11.53
CA TYR A 60 11.77 10.92 -11.62
C TYR A 60 10.66 10.19 -12.37
N PRO A 61 10.68 10.18 -13.72
CA PRO A 61 9.75 9.39 -14.52
C PRO A 61 9.91 7.90 -14.20
N GLY A 62 8.87 7.27 -13.70
CA GLY A 62 8.88 5.87 -13.36
C GLY A 62 7.62 5.17 -13.87
N THR A 63 7.80 4.02 -14.52
CA THR A 63 6.74 3.11 -14.96
C THR A 63 7.02 1.72 -14.40
N TYR A 64 6.06 1.15 -13.69
CA TYR A 64 6.23 -0.11 -12.98
C TYR A 64 5.11 -1.08 -13.32
N LEU A 65 5.48 -2.35 -13.45
CA LEU A 65 4.56 -3.46 -13.62
C LEU A 65 4.29 -4.15 -12.28
N ALA A 66 3.07 -4.50 -12.01
CA ALA A 66 2.72 -5.28 -10.83
C ALA A 66 3.50 -6.60 -10.81
N GLY A 67 4.34 -6.81 -9.78
CA GLY A 67 5.20 -7.98 -9.64
C GLY A 67 6.33 -8.07 -10.66
N GLY A 68 6.72 -6.96 -11.27
CA GLY A 68 7.81 -6.88 -12.25
C GLY A 68 9.18 -6.80 -11.58
N TYR A 69 9.63 -7.89 -10.96
CA TYR A 69 10.90 -7.95 -10.21
C TYR A 69 12.06 -8.42 -11.08
N ASN A 70 13.26 -8.00 -10.67
CA ASN A 70 14.52 -8.50 -11.21
C ASN A 70 15.64 -8.43 -10.17
N ARG A 71 16.47 -9.47 -10.13
CA ARG A 71 17.55 -9.64 -9.17
C ARG A 71 18.87 -9.19 -9.78
N LEU A 72 19.63 -8.39 -9.03
CA LEU A 72 20.96 -7.93 -9.43
C LEU A 72 21.99 -8.17 -8.33
N GLN A 73 23.25 -8.14 -8.74
CA GLN A 73 24.39 -8.19 -7.83
C GLN A 73 25.12 -6.85 -7.86
N THR A 74 25.53 -6.40 -6.67
CA THR A 74 26.26 -5.14 -6.48
C THR A 74 27.46 -5.40 -5.57
N ASP A 75 28.62 -4.86 -5.92
CA ASP A 75 29.76 -4.83 -5.01
C ASP A 75 29.60 -3.64 -4.05
N VAL A 76 29.35 -3.94 -2.77
CA VAL A 76 29.25 -2.95 -1.71
C VAL A 76 30.40 -3.16 -0.73
N ALA A 77 31.38 -2.26 -0.74
CA ALA A 77 32.55 -2.30 0.14
C ALA A 77 33.37 -3.62 0.06
N GLY A 78 33.49 -4.20 -1.13
CA GLY A 78 34.22 -5.45 -1.37
C GLY A 78 33.42 -6.72 -1.05
N ARG A 79 32.12 -6.60 -0.85
CA ARG A 79 31.17 -7.71 -0.71
C ARG A 79 30.17 -7.67 -1.84
N VAL A 80 29.93 -8.83 -2.46
CA VAL A 80 28.84 -8.95 -3.42
C VAL A 80 27.54 -9.11 -2.64
N VAL A 81 26.65 -8.12 -2.80
CA VAL A 81 25.29 -8.13 -2.26
C VAL A 81 24.35 -8.43 -3.41
N GLU A 82 23.43 -9.31 -3.21
CA GLU A 82 22.35 -9.60 -4.15
C GLU A 82 21.05 -9.02 -3.60
N ASN A 83 20.32 -8.31 -4.44
CA ASN A 83 19.03 -7.71 -4.13
C ASN A 83 18.04 -7.94 -5.27
N GLU A 84 16.78 -8.14 -4.94
CA GLU A 84 15.68 -8.17 -5.88
C GLU A 84 14.91 -6.85 -5.81
N ASP A 85 14.70 -6.20 -6.95
CA ASP A 85 14.04 -4.91 -7.04
C ASP A 85 12.79 -4.98 -7.91
N LEU A 86 11.77 -4.22 -7.55
CA LEU A 86 10.70 -3.83 -8.45
C LEU A 86 11.28 -2.91 -9.53
N VAL A 87 11.19 -3.33 -10.78
CA VAL A 87 11.89 -2.69 -11.91
C VAL A 87 11.17 -1.43 -12.40
N ASN A 88 11.94 -0.36 -12.62
CA ASN A 88 11.50 0.78 -13.43
C ASN A 88 11.60 0.39 -14.92
N PHE A 89 10.45 0.26 -15.60
CA PHE A 89 10.32 -0.12 -17.00
C PHE A 89 10.35 1.11 -17.91
N PRO A 90 10.42 0.93 -19.27
CA PRO A 90 10.58 2.05 -20.18
C PRO A 90 9.59 3.17 -19.95
N ASN A 91 10.11 4.39 -19.93
CA ASN A 91 9.32 5.61 -19.80
C ASN A 91 8.55 5.87 -21.12
N TRP A 92 7.25 5.65 -21.10
CA TRP A 92 6.36 5.93 -22.21
C TRP A 92 5.86 7.38 -22.25
N LEU A 93 6.08 8.15 -21.20
CA LEU A 93 5.58 9.52 -21.08
C LEU A 93 6.29 10.48 -22.02
N SER A 94 7.55 10.22 -22.39
CA SER A 94 8.42 11.14 -23.12
C SER A 94 7.71 11.79 -24.31
N LEU A 95 7.29 13.03 -24.13
CA LEU A 95 6.63 13.89 -25.09
C LEU A 95 7.04 15.34 -24.80
N ASN A 96 7.90 15.90 -25.65
CA ASN A 96 8.41 17.25 -25.48
C ASN A 96 8.23 18.04 -26.78
N PHE A 97 8.34 19.37 -26.69
CA PHE A 97 8.20 20.28 -27.80
C PHE A 97 9.28 21.35 -27.81
N GLN A 98 9.49 21.91 -28.98
CA GLN A 98 10.43 22.99 -29.27
C GLN A 98 9.74 23.96 -30.20
N ILE A 99 9.83 25.27 -29.93
CA ILE A 99 9.26 26.30 -30.79
C ILE A 99 10.38 26.86 -31.65
N THR A 100 10.20 26.87 -32.97
CA THR A 100 11.20 27.41 -33.93
C THR A 100 10.65 28.64 -34.58
N ASP A 101 11.49 29.66 -34.76
CA ASP A 101 11.14 30.90 -35.45
C ASP A 101 11.21 30.75 -36.97
N ASP A 102 10.63 31.71 -37.69
CA ASP A 102 10.67 31.79 -39.17
C ASP A 102 12.10 31.92 -39.72
N ASP A 103 13.09 32.37 -38.93
CA ASP A 103 14.52 32.48 -39.28
C ASP A 103 15.25 31.11 -39.20
N GLY A 104 14.59 30.02 -38.78
CA GLY A 104 15.15 28.67 -38.72
C GLY A 104 16.15 28.43 -37.57
N ALA A 105 16.28 29.35 -36.62
CA ALA A 105 17.08 29.14 -35.41
C ALA A 105 16.30 28.14 -34.50
N GLU A 106 16.87 26.98 -34.25
CA GLU A 106 16.29 26.02 -33.32
C GLU A 106 16.43 26.53 -31.89
N ASP A 107 15.31 26.67 -31.18
CA ASP A 107 15.31 26.92 -29.75
C ASP A 107 15.59 25.61 -28.99
N SER A 108 15.85 25.72 -27.69
CA SER A 108 15.98 24.53 -26.82
C SER A 108 14.62 23.85 -26.64
N TRP A 109 14.66 22.54 -26.38
CA TRP A 109 13.47 21.79 -25.93
C TRP A 109 12.87 22.43 -24.69
N PHE A 110 11.54 22.40 -24.58
CA PHE A 110 10.86 23.01 -23.45
C PHE A 110 11.35 22.40 -22.12
N ASP A 111 11.70 23.29 -21.19
CA ASP A 111 12.02 23.01 -19.79
C ASP A 111 11.37 24.12 -18.95
N VAL A 112 10.55 23.72 -17.98
CA VAL A 112 9.83 24.63 -17.09
C VAL A 112 10.76 25.60 -16.36
N ARG A 113 12.00 25.20 -16.10
CA ARG A 113 13.03 26.01 -15.40
C ARG A 113 13.62 27.11 -16.25
N THR A 114 13.50 27.02 -17.56
CA THR A 114 14.05 28.01 -18.50
C THR A 114 13.02 29.05 -18.95
N ALA A 115 11.76 28.83 -18.66
CA ALA A 115 10.63 29.67 -19.01
C ALA A 115 10.15 30.52 -17.82
N THR A 116 9.55 31.68 -18.10
CA THR A 116 8.83 32.46 -17.08
C THR A 116 7.43 31.87 -16.89
N ILE A 117 7.19 31.24 -15.77
CA ILE A 117 5.90 30.60 -15.48
C ILE A 117 4.88 31.64 -15.05
N LEU A 118 3.83 31.85 -15.85
CA LEU A 118 2.75 32.80 -15.58
C LEU A 118 1.67 32.14 -14.70
N SER A 119 1.39 30.87 -14.91
CA SER A 119 0.56 30.03 -14.01
C SER A 119 0.93 28.57 -14.19
N TYR A 120 0.85 27.80 -13.10
CA TYR A 120 1.05 26.36 -13.07
C TYR A 120 0.01 25.73 -12.16
N ARG A 121 -0.68 24.73 -12.66
CA ARG A 121 -1.64 23.94 -11.89
C ARG A 121 -1.51 22.46 -12.25
N GLN A 122 -1.35 21.63 -11.25
CA GLN A 122 -1.42 20.18 -11.33
C GLN A 122 -2.60 19.71 -10.51
N GLU A 123 -3.44 18.87 -11.09
CA GLU A 123 -4.65 18.35 -10.45
C GLU A 123 -4.79 16.87 -10.71
N LEU A 124 -4.98 16.10 -9.65
CA LEU A 124 -5.44 14.72 -9.73
C LEU A 124 -6.96 14.72 -9.51
N ASP A 125 -7.70 14.48 -10.59
CA ASP A 125 -9.14 14.28 -10.56
C ASP A 125 -9.42 12.85 -10.10
N LEU A 126 -9.72 12.68 -8.81
CA LEU A 126 -9.97 11.40 -8.17
C LEU A 126 -11.24 10.72 -8.69
N GLN A 127 -12.25 11.53 -9.04
CA GLN A 127 -13.54 11.02 -9.52
C GLN A 127 -13.40 10.26 -10.83
N HIS A 128 -12.56 10.80 -11.72
CA HIS A 128 -12.34 10.26 -13.05
C HIS A 128 -11.02 9.51 -13.21
N GLY A 129 -10.11 9.57 -12.22
CA GLY A 129 -8.79 8.93 -12.27
C GLY A 129 -7.85 9.54 -13.30
N ILE A 130 -7.87 10.86 -13.46
CA ILE A 130 -7.14 11.59 -14.51
C ILE A 130 -6.18 12.60 -13.86
N LEU A 131 -4.93 12.57 -14.29
CA LEU A 131 -3.96 13.64 -13.99
C LEU A 131 -4.10 14.75 -15.03
N LEU A 132 -4.29 15.96 -14.54
CA LEU A 132 -4.37 17.19 -15.33
C LEU A 132 -3.18 18.10 -14.98
N ARG A 133 -2.55 18.71 -15.99
CA ARG A 133 -1.52 19.73 -15.77
C ARG A 133 -1.75 20.87 -16.75
N THR A 134 -1.81 22.09 -16.22
CA THR A 134 -1.98 23.32 -17.02
C THR A 134 -0.85 24.26 -16.70
N ILE A 135 -0.11 24.68 -17.72
CA ILE A 135 1.00 25.63 -17.60
C ILE A 135 0.78 26.76 -18.60
N ARG A 136 0.80 27.96 -18.14
CA ARG A 136 0.91 29.15 -18.98
C ARG A 136 2.27 29.77 -18.74
N PHE A 137 3.06 29.92 -19.78
CA PHE A 137 4.43 30.40 -19.68
C PHE A 137 4.77 31.40 -20.76
N GLU A 138 5.80 32.20 -20.53
CA GLU A 138 6.44 33.07 -21.48
C GLU A 138 7.91 32.64 -21.64
N ASP A 139 8.34 32.41 -22.87
CA ASP A 139 9.72 32.06 -23.17
C ASP A 139 10.63 33.30 -23.23
N GLN A 140 11.93 33.07 -23.47
CA GLN A 140 12.91 34.13 -23.51
C GLN A 140 12.71 35.14 -24.64
N LYS A 141 11.88 34.81 -25.65
CA LYS A 141 11.52 35.67 -26.78
C LYS A 141 10.18 36.39 -26.56
N GLY A 142 9.57 36.25 -25.38
CA GLY A 142 8.28 36.86 -25.03
C GLY A 142 7.07 36.19 -25.67
N ARG A 143 7.22 34.94 -26.16
CA ARG A 143 6.12 34.15 -26.69
C ARG A 143 5.36 33.50 -25.55
N ARG A 144 4.05 33.73 -25.48
CA ARG A 144 3.17 33.17 -24.46
C ARG A 144 2.47 31.95 -25.00
N THR A 145 2.61 30.83 -24.26
CA THR A 145 2.04 29.54 -24.63
C THR A 145 1.21 28.99 -23.49
N LEU A 146 0.03 28.49 -23.81
CA LEU A 146 -0.77 27.65 -22.91
C LEU A 146 -0.53 26.17 -23.25
N SER A 147 -0.01 25.44 -22.29
CA SER A 147 0.19 23.98 -22.37
C SER A 147 -0.77 23.26 -21.41
N GLN A 148 -1.54 22.29 -21.91
CA GLN A 148 -2.48 21.51 -21.13
C GLN A 148 -2.23 20.01 -21.37
N GLU A 149 -1.94 19.28 -20.32
CA GLU A 149 -1.73 17.83 -20.35
C GLU A 149 -2.87 17.10 -19.63
N GLN A 150 -3.37 16.02 -20.21
CA GLN A 150 -4.25 15.04 -19.58
C GLN A 150 -3.61 13.66 -19.69
N ARG A 151 -3.60 12.91 -18.59
CA ARG A 151 -2.99 11.59 -18.54
C ARG A 151 -3.84 10.61 -17.75
N LEU A 152 -3.90 9.37 -18.23
CA LEU A 152 -4.51 8.25 -17.53
C LEU A 152 -3.80 6.93 -17.84
N VAL A 153 -3.89 6.00 -16.89
CA VAL A 153 -3.65 4.56 -17.12
C VAL A 153 -5.01 3.90 -17.06
N SER A 154 -5.42 3.24 -18.16
CA SER A 154 -6.81 2.85 -18.34
C SER A 154 -7.27 1.81 -17.34
N MET A 155 -8.33 2.11 -16.60
CA MET A 155 -9.00 1.16 -15.73
C MET A 155 -9.97 0.23 -16.48
N ALA A 156 -10.30 0.54 -17.75
CA ALA A 156 -11.16 -0.27 -18.58
C ALA A 156 -10.37 -1.32 -19.40
N ASP A 157 -9.14 -1.01 -19.77
CA ASP A 157 -8.22 -1.92 -20.48
C ASP A 157 -6.87 -1.91 -19.76
N MET A 158 -6.49 -3.05 -19.18
CA MET A 158 -5.31 -3.16 -18.34
C MET A 158 -3.99 -2.84 -19.04
N HIS A 159 -3.96 -2.92 -20.37
CA HIS A 159 -2.74 -2.73 -21.16
C HIS A 159 -2.58 -1.33 -21.74
N LEU A 160 -3.57 -0.43 -21.58
CA LEU A 160 -3.55 0.88 -22.24
C LEU A 160 -3.22 2.02 -21.27
N GLY A 161 -2.29 2.88 -21.70
CA GLY A 161 -2.07 4.23 -21.15
C GLY A 161 -2.36 5.28 -22.22
N ALA A 162 -2.75 6.47 -21.79
CA ALA A 162 -3.10 7.57 -22.68
C ALA A 162 -2.63 8.93 -22.15
N LEU A 163 -2.08 9.73 -23.02
CA LEU A 163 -1.65 11.11 -22.77
C LEU A 163 -2.12 12.01 -23.91
N LYS A 164 -2.66 13.18 -23.56
CA LYS A 164 -3.03 14.24 -24.50
C LYS A 164 -2.36 15.53 -24.06
N LEU A 165 -1.55 16.10 -24.94
CA LEU A 165 -0.91 17.41 -24.77
C LEU A 165 -1.54 18.39 -25.74
N SER A 166 -2.00 19.55 -25.27
CA SER A 166 -2.52 20.63 -26.09
C SER A 166 -1.65 21.87 -25.91
N LEU A 167 -1.21 22.48 -27.03
CA LEU A 167 -0.39 23.70 -27.05
C LEU A 167 -1.13 24.79 -27.83
N THR A 168 -1.25 25.99 -27.23
CA THR A 168 -1.88 27.13 -27.88
C THR A 168 -0.92 28.32 -27.81
N GLY A 169 -0.51 28.87 -28.97
CA GLY A 169 0.25 30.09 -29.05
C GLY A 169 -0.66 31.30 -28.81
N GLU A 170 -0.52 32.00 -27.67
CA GLU A 170 -1.42 33.10 -27.31
C GLU A 170 -1.11 34.40 -28.07
N ASN A 171 0.16 34.69 -28.33
CA ASN A 171 0.64 35.97 -28.94
C ASN A 171 1.68 35.74 -30.04
N TRP A 172 1.80 34.52 -30.58
CA TRP A 172 2.79 34.19 -31.60
C TRP A 172 2.22 33.19 -32.63
N SER A 173 2.87 33.15 -33.78
CA SER A 173 2.71 32.12 -34.82
C SER A 173 4.11 31.62 -35.18
N GLY A 174 4.27 30.36 -35.58
CA GLY A 174 5.55 29.76 -35.91
C GLY A 174 5.49 28.26 -35.96
N SER A 175 6.62 27.60 -36.11
CA SER A 175 6.72 26.16 -36.19
C SER A 175 6.94 25.55 -34.80
N VAL A 176 6.25 24.42 -34.53
CA VAL A 176 6.47 23.63 -33.32
C VAL A 176 6.95 22.22 -33.73
N THR A 177 8.12 21.85 -33.26
CA THR A 177 8.63 20.49 -33.38
C THR A 177 8.26 19.69 -32.14
N ILE A 178 7.61 18.54 -32.33
CA ILE A 178 7.21 17.61 -31.28
C ILE A 178 8.06 16.35 -31.38
N ARG A 179 8.64 15.93 -30.23
CA ARG A 179 9.27 14.61 -30.10
C ARG A 179 8.42 13.74 -29.18
N SER A 180 7.96 12.61 -29.68
CA SER A 180 7.27 11.57 -28.92
C SER A 180 8.10 10.29 -28.91
N ALA A 181 8.46 9.77 -27.73
CA ALA A 181 9.36 8.64 -27.64
C ALA A 181 8.97 7.64 -26.53
N ILE A 182 9.57 6.46 -26.59
CA ILE A 182 9.66 5.49 -25.50
C ILE A 182 11.14 5.39 -25.12
N ASP A 183 11.47 5.61 -23.86
CA ASP A 183 12.84 5.57 -23.33
C ASP A 183 13.01 4.41 -22.35
N GLY A 184 13.73 3.38 -22.77
CA GLY A 184 14.08 2.20 -21.95
C GLY A 184 15.47 2.29 -21.29
N ARG A 185 16.14 3.44 -21.36
CA ARG A 185 17.43 3.68 -20.70
C ARG A 185 17.28 4.07 -19.23
N VAL A 186 16.10 3.85 -18.70
CA VAL A 186 15.75 4.11 -17.29
C VAL A 186 16.53 3.22 -16.34
N VAL A 187 16.73 3.71 -15.12
CA VAL A 187 17.38 2.97 -14.04
C VAL A 187 16.54 3.13 -12.76
N ASN A 188 16.67 2.20 -11.83
CA ASN A 188 16.11 2.37 -10.48
C ASN A 188 16.99 3.37 -9.72
N ALA A 189 16.38 4.49 -9.28
CA ALA A 189 17.02 5.54 -8.52
C ALA A 189 16.01 6.36 -7.70
N GLY A 190 14.80 5.81 -7.47
CA GLY A 190 13.69 6.49 -6.80
C GLY A 190 13.78 6.51 -5.28
N ALA A 191 14.60 5.63 -4.68
CA ALA A 191 14.79 5.58 -3.23
C ALA A 191 16.26 5.81 -2.86
N LYS A 192 16.52 6.85 -2.06
CA LYS A 192 17.88 7.31 -1.70
C LYS A 192 18.73 6.23 -1.02
N LEU A 193 18.11 5.39 -0.21
CA LEU A 193 18.78 4.32 0.51
C LEU A 193 19.47 3.33 -0.44
N TYR A 194 18.89 3.09 -1.60
CA TYR A 194 19.34 2.08 -2.58
C TYR A 194 20.21 2.64 -3.72
N HIS A 195 20.54 3.92 -3.72
CA HIS A 195 21.38 4.53 -4.78
C HIS A 195 22.78 3.89 -4.94
N ARG A 196 23.21 3.08 -3.99
CA ARG A 196 24.48 2.36 -4.05
C ARG A 196 24.37 1.00 -4.72
N PHE A 197 23.15 0.52 -4.94
CA PHE A 197 22.91 -0.72 -5.65
C PHE A 197 22.88 -0.49 -7.16
N ASN A 198 23.16 -1.56 -7.90
CA ASN A 198 23.03 -1.55 -9.35
C ASN A 198 21.54 -1.45 -9.73
N GLY A 199 21.14 -0.33 -10.31
CA GLY A 199 19.76 -0.09 -10.74
C GLY A 199 19.50 -0.36 -12.22
N LYS A 200 20.44 -0.98 -12.96
CA LYS A 200 20.33 -1.24 -14.41
C LYS A 200 19.73 -2.63 -14.65
N HIS A 201 18.43 -2.71 -14.64
CA HIS A 201 17.70 -3.97 -14.78
C HIS A 201 17.40 -4.38 -16.22
N LEU A 202 17.43 -3.44 -17.19
CA LEU A 202 16.89 -3.64 -18.53
C LEU A 202 17.96 -3.83 -19.60
N GLU A 203 17.72 -4.80 -20.48
CA GLU A 203 18.45 -5.04 -21.71
C GLU A 203 17.52 -4.72 -22.91
N PRO A 204 17.93 -3.83 -23.85
CA PRO A 204 17.15 -3.55 -25.03
C PRO A 204 17.22 -4.71 -26.02
N LEU A 205 16.07 -5.15 -26.52
CA LEU A 205 15.97 -6.22 -27.52
C LEU A 205 15.66 -5.72 -28.92
N ALA A 206 14.67 -4.81 -29.05
CA ALA A 206 14.25 -4.28 -30.34
C ALA A 206 13.68 -2.87 -30.19
N ASN A 207 13.89 -2.03 -31.24
CA ASN A 207 13.24 -0.74 -31.41
C ASN A 207 12.86 -0.55 -32.90
N GLU A 208 11.57 -0.36 -33.15
CA GLU A 208 11.02 -0.35 -34.50
C GLU A 208 9.97 0.74 -34.67
N VAL A 209 9.92 1.31 -35.89
CA VAL A 209 8.78 2.13 -36.32
C VAL A 209 7.64 1.20 -36.72
N VAL A 210 6.42 1.49 -36.31
CA VAL A 210 5.21 0.68 -36.54
C VAL A 210 4.20 1.53 -37.29
N GLY A 211 3.99 1.23 -38.55
CA GLY A 211 3.18 2.08 -39.43
C GLY A 211 3.78 3.49 -39.53
N ASP A 212 2.92 4.47 -39.84
CA ASP A 212 3.35 5.85 -40.04
C ASP A 212 3.39 6.65 -38.74
N ASP A 213 2.57 6.28 -37.73
CA ASP A 213 2.32 7.05 -36.49
C ASP A 213 2.73 6.33 -35.20
N GLY A 214 3.40 5.18 -35.32
CA GLY A 214 3.73 4.32 -34.20
C GLY A 214 5.21 4.00 -34.03
N VAL A 215 5.59 3.68 -32.79
CA VAL A 215 6.91 3.14 -32.41
C VAL A 215 6.75 1.98 -31.46
N CYS A 216 7.68 1.04 -31.50
CA CYS A 216 7.72 -0.13 -30.62
C CYS A 216 9.09 -0.27 -29.98
N LEU A 217 9.12 -0.43 -28.67
CA LEU A 217 10.32 -0.81 -27.89
C LEU A 217 10.06 -2.11 -27.16
N VAL A 218 10.99 -3.05 -27.30
CA VAL A 218 10.99 -4.30 -26.54
C VAL A 218 12.27 -4.35 -25.70
N VAL A 219 12.09 -4.57 -24.41
CA VAL A 219 13.18 -4.76 -23.45
C VAL A 219 13.01 -6.09 -22.71
N ARG A 220 14.06 -6.52 -22.06
CA ARG A 220 14.07 -7.69 -21.18
C ARG A 220 14.75 -7.34 -19.87
N THR A 221 14.27 -7.87 -18.74
CA THR A 221 15.03 -7.83 -17.49
C THR A 221 16.21 -8.78 -17.55
N SER A 222 17.34 -8.40 -16.96
CA SER A 222 18.63 -9.09 -17.15
C SER A 222 18.68 -10.49 -16.54
N GLN A 223 18.06 -10.71 -15.37
CA GLN A 223 18.08 -11.99 -14.66
C GLN A 223 16.74 -12.72 -14.74
N SER A 224 15.63 -12.06 -14.45
CA SER A 224 14.29 -12.68 -14.47
C SER A 224 13.77 -12.92 -15.91
N HIS A 225 14.44 -12.39 -16.92
CA HIS A 225 14.13 -12.51 -18.34
C HIS A 225 12.68 -12.18 -18.71
N LEU A 226 12.06 -11.26 -17.95
CA LEU A 226 10.73 -10.75 -18.26
C LEU A 226 10.82 -9.85 -19.50
N HIS A 227 10.21 -10.27 -20.60
CA HIS A 227 10.10 -9.44 -21.80
C HIS A 227 8.94 -8.46 -21.62
N VAL A 228 9.20 -7.19 -21.96
CA VAL A 228 8.20 -6.13 -21.93
C VAL A 228 8.22 -5.40 -23.29
N ALA A 229 7.05 -5.33 -23.91
CA ALA A 229 6.85 -4.62 -25.16
C ALA A 229 5.94 -3.41 -24.91
N GLN A 230 6.38 -2.25 -25.33
CA GLN A 230 5.59 -1.02 -25.37
C GLN A 230 5.45 -0.58 -26.83
N VAL A 231 4.20 -0.37 -27.26
CA VAL A 231 3.89 0.20 -28.58
C VAL A 231 3.14 1.50 -28.36
N ALA A 232 3.73 2.61 -28.79
CA ALA A 232 3.09 3.93 -28.71
C ALA A 232 2.64 4.38 -30.10
N ARG A 233 1.44 4.94 -30.19
CA ARG A 233 0.90 5.65 -31.35
C ARG A 233 0.71 7.11 -31.00
N THR A 234 1.22 8.02 -31.82
CA THR A 234 1.10 9.45 -31.61
C THR A 234 0.41 10.12 -32.79
N GLN A 235 -0.71 10.81 -32.56
CA GLN A 235 -1.50 11.49 -33.56
C GLN A 235 -1.60 12.99 -33.25
N PHE A 236 -1.63 13.81 -34.30
CA PHE A 236 -1.62 15.25 -34.20
C PHE A 236 -2.91 15.84 -34.74
N PHE A 237 -3.44 16.84 -34.06
CA PHE A 237 -4.69 17.51 -34.43
C PHE A 237 -4.50 19.02 -34.31
N LEU A 238 -4.77 19.75 -35.41
CA LEU A 238 -4.82 21.20 -35.40
C LEU A 238 -6.29 21.63 -35.39
N ASP A 239 -6.70 22.36 -34.37
CA ASP A 239 -8.10 22.74 -34.13
C ASP A 239 -9.08 21.55 -34.31
N GLY A 240 -8.67 20.38 -33.76
CA GLY A 240 -9.46 19.15 -33.81
C GLY A 240 -9.41 18.36 -35.13
N ARG A 241 -8.70 18.84 -36.13
CA ARG A 241 -8.52 18.14 -37.44
C ARG A 241 -7.22 17.34 -37.40
N LEU A 242 -7.31 16.07 -37.82
CA LEU A 242 -6.13 15.21 -37.94
C LEU A 242 -5.15 15.80 -38.96
N VAL A 243 -3.87 15.83 -38.57
CA VAL A 243 -2.77 16.29 -39.43
C VAL A 243 -1.81 15.13 -39.68
N GLU A 244 -1.59 14.82 -40.94
CA GLU A 244 -0.61 13.82 -41.38
C GLU A 244 0.55 14.52 -42.07
N LEU A 245 1.71 14.44 -41.47
CA LEU A 245 2.94 15.05 -41.96
C LEU A 245 4.09 14.00 -41.88
N PRO A 246 5.15 14.17 -42.67
CA PRO A 246 6.34 13.35 -42.58
C PRO A 246 6.94 13.38 -41.18
N ARG A 247 7.40 12.23 -40.70
CA ARG A 247 8.01 12.06 -39.41
C ARG A 247 9.44 11.57 -39.53
N GLN A 248 10.31 12.11 -38.72
CA GLN A 248 11.69 11.66 -38.59
C GLN A 248 11.79 10.69 -37.41
N ALA A 249 12.28 9.46 -37.66
CA ALA A 249 12.54 8.49 -36.63
C ALA A 249 13.85 8.78 -35.92
N VAL A 250 13.86 8.77 -34.60
CA VAL A 250 15.05 8.86 -33.74
C VAL A 250 15.24 7.51 -33.09
N LYS A 251 16.35 6.83 -33.35
CA LYS A 251 16.63 5.46 -32.87
C LYS A 251 17.98 5.42 -32.21
N GLU A 252 18.02 4.94 -30.97
CA GLU A 252 19.23 4.63 -30.20
C GLU A 252 19.05 3.29 -29.48
N PRO A 253 20.10 2.62 -29.01
CA PRO A 253 19.93 1.45 -28.17
C PRO A 253 19.06 1.75 -26.94
N GLY A 254 17.93 1.02 -26.79
CA GLY A 254 16.97 1.23 -25.71
C GLY A 254 16.08 2.46 -25.83
N TYR A 255 16.12 3.18 -26.98
CA TYR A 255 15.31 4.38 -27.21
C TYR A 255 14.71 4.38 -28.61
N ILE A 256 13.47 4.79 -28.73
CA ILE A 256 12.83 5.07 -30.01
C ILE A 256 11.84 6.21 -29.89
N GLY A 257 11.89 7.13 -30.84
CA GLY A 257 10.98 8.26 -30.94
C GLY A 257 10.69 8.65 -32.39
N GLN A 258 9.74 9.55 -32.55
CA GLN A 258 9.44 10.25 -33.81
C GLN A 258 9.37 11.74 -33.55
N GLU A 259 9.91 12.51 -34.47
CA GLU A 259 9.81 13.96 -34.54
C GLU A 259 8.92 14.38 -35.68
N LEU A 260 8.18 15.47 -35.46
CA LEU A 260 7.32 16.09 -36.44
C LEU A 260 7.27 17.58 -36.19
N THR A 261 7.42 18.38 -37.26
CA THR A 261 7.31 19.85 -37.20
C THR A 261 6.00 20.28 -37.86
N ILE A 262 5.26 21.16 -37.18
CA ILE A 262 3.99 21.72 -37.64
C ILE A 262 3.92 23.21 -37.40
N ASP A 263 3.40 23.95 -38.38
CA ASP A 263 3.15 25.38 -38.23
C ASP A 263 1.82 25.59 -37.51
N ILE A 264 1.82 26.50 -36.56
CA ILE A 264 0.64 26.95 -35.84
C ILE A 264 0.51 28.45 -35.91
N LYS A 265 -0.72 28.95 -36.01
CA LYS A 265 -1.02 30.37 -35.96
C LYS A 265 -1.42 30.80 -34.56
N GLN A 266 -1.28 32.07 -34.27
CA GLN A 266 -1.76 32.64 -33.02
C GLN A 266 -3.23 32.25 -32.77
N GLY A 267 -3.50 31.69 -31.59
CA GLY A 267 -4.82 31.22 -31.14
C GLY A 267 -5.21 29.84 -31.64
N GLU A 268 -4.50 29.21 -32.59
CA GLU A 268 -4.70 27.83 -32.96
C GLU A 268 -4.18 26.90 -31.88
N THR A 269 -4.88 25.75 -31.67
CA THR A 269 -4.49 24.72 -30.70
C THR A 269 -3.99 23.46 -31.41
N LEU A 270 -2.72 23.12 -31.17
CA LEU A 270 -2.15 21.84 -31.53
C LEU A 270 -2.39 20.84 -30.42
N ALA A 271 -3.16 19.78 -30.67
CA ALA A 271 -3.34 18.67 -29.74
C ALA A 271 -2.56 17.44 -30.22
N VAL A 272 -1.80 16.83 -29.32
CA VAL A 272 -1.01 15.62 -29.52
C VAL A 272 -1.62 14.52 -28.65
N GLU A 273 -2.16 13.48 -29.30
CA GLU A 273 -2.69 12.30 -28.60
C GLU A 273 -1.68 11.16 -28.70
N LYS A 274 -1.15 10.72 -27.56
CA LYS A 274 -0.24 9.59 -27.43
C LYS A 274 -0.93 8.47 -26.67
N LEU A 275 -1.10 7.31 -27.30
CA LEU A 275 -1.59 6.10 -26.66
C LEU A 275 -0.44 5.10 -26.59
N VAL A 276 -0.36 4.34 -25.50
CA VAL A 276 0.61 3.25 -25.33
C VAL A 276 -0.12 1.95 -24.99
N ALA A 277 0.30 0.86 -25.62
CA ALA A 277 -0.05 -0.50 -25.25
C ALA A 277 1.18 -1.17 -24.64
N LEU A 278 1.05 -1.69 -23.41
CA LEU A 278 2.10 -2.37 -22.66
C LEU A 278 1.71 -3.82 -22.43
N TYR A 279 2.57 -4.75 -22.85
CA TYR A 279 2.41 -6.19 -22.68
C TYR A 279 3.69 -6.83 -22.20
N THR A 280 3.55 -7.95 -21.50
CA THR A 280 4.67 -8.73 -20.97
C THR A 280 4.63 -10.17 -21.43
N SER A 281 5.75 -10.88 -21.30
CA SER A 281 5.80 -12.32 -21.53
C SER A 281 5.03 -13.16 -20.50
N ARG A 282 4.56 -12.55 -19.40
CA ARG A 282 3.73 -13.20 -18.38
C ARG A 282 2.23 -13.09 -18.69
N ASP A 283 1.83 -12.31 -19.68
CA ASP A 283 0.43 -12.11 -20.02
C ASP A 283 -0.18 -13.37 -20.60
N GLN A 284 -1.42 -13.63 -20.23
CA GLN A 284 -2.15 -14.81 -20.63
C GLN A 284 -2.85 -14.58 -21.96
N ALA A 285 -3.14 -15.68 -22.68
CA ALA A 285 -3.86 -15.68 -23.95
C ALA A 285 -3.21 -14.83 -25.07
N ILE A 286 -1.89 -14.69 -25.03
CA ILE A 286 -1.08 -14.08 -26.08
C ILE A 286 -0.08 -15.08 -26.63
N SER A 287 0.38 -14.88 -27.87
CA SER A 287 1.45 -15.68 -28.45
C SER A 287 2.84 -15.07 -28.21
N GLU A 288 2.90 -13.72 -28.17
CA GLU A 288 4.13 -12.95 -27.98
C GLU A 288 3.73 -11.50 -27.60
N CYS A 289 4.48 -10.88 -26.67
CA CYS A 289 4.10 -9.58 -26.09
C CYS A 289 4.14 -8.42 -27.11
N GLY A 290 5.13 -8.35 -27.99
CA GLY A 290 5.24 -7.30 -29.01
C GLY A 290 4.13 -7.38 -30.05
N LEU A 291 3.76 -8.60 -30.47
CA LEU A 291 2.64 -8.82 -31.37
C LEU A 291 1.31 -8.44 -30.71
N ALA A 292 1.14 -8.80 -29.44
CA ALA A 292 -0.07 -8.46 -28.68
C ALA A 292 -0.22 -6.93 -28.52
N ALA A 293 0.86 -6.23 -28.17
CA ALA A 293 0.90 -4.78 -28.03
C ALA A 293 0.54 -4.06 -29.37
N ARG A 294 1.10 -4.53 -30.50
CA ARG A 294 0.76 -4.00 -31.83
C ARG A 294 -0.72 -4.20 -32.16
N LYS A 295 -1.26 -5.40 -31.93
CA LYS A 295 -2.67 -5.70 -32.14
C LYS A 295 -3.60 -4.86 -31.25
N ALA A 296 -3.22 -4.64 -29.99
CA ALA A 296 -3.97 -3.79 -29.08
C ALA A 296 -4.00 -2.35 -29.59
N MET A 297 -2.85 -1.82 -30.05
CA MET A 297 -2.78 -0.46 -30.58
C MET A 297 -3.63 -0.24 -31.83
N VAL A 298 -3.72 -1.24 -32.72
CA VAL A 298 -4.64 -1.18 -33.91
C VAL A 298 -6.10 -1.08 -33.46
N ARG A 299 -6.48 -1.74 -32.37
CA ARG A 299 -7.85 -1.74 -31.84
C ARG A 299 -8.15 -0.53 -30.93
N ALA A 300 -7.13 0.08 -30.36
CA ALA A 300 -7.30 1.25 -29.51
C ALA A 300 -7.91 2.40 -30.30
N GLY A 301 -8.96 2.98 -29.76
CA GLY A 301 -9.58 4.18 -30.31
C GLY A 301 -8.69 5.41 -30.17
N ARG A 302 -9.28 6.58 -30.19
CA ARG A 302 -8.63 7.85 -29.85
C ARG A 302 -8.61 8.05 -28.33
N PHE A 303 -7.86 9.08 -27.88
CA PHE A 303 -7.78 9.46 -26.46
C PHE A 303 -9.16 9.55 -25.80
N ASP A 304 -10.11 10.24 -26.42
CA ASP A 304 -11.44 10.45 -25.82
C ASP A 304 -12.25 9.14 -25.66
N ALA A 305 -12.05 8.16 -26.56
CA ALA A 305 -12.69 6.84 -26.43
C ALA A 305 -12.10 6.03 -25.26
N VAL A 306 -10.78 6.03 -25.12
CA VAL A 306 -10.09 5.38 -23.99
C VAL A 306 -10.49 6.06 -22.67
N LYS A 307 -10.54 7.39 -22.64
CA LYS A 307 -10.98 8.19 -21.50
C LYS A 307 -12.42 7.86 -21.10
N ALA A 308 -13.33 7.75 -22.05
CA ALA A 308 -14.75 7.45 -21.76
C ALA A 308 -14.91 6.08 -21.05
N GLY A 309 -14.23 5.03 -21.55
CA GLY A 309 -14.23 3.71 -20.92
C GLY A 309 -13.61 3.73 -19.51
N HIS A 310 -12.51 4.44 -19.36
CA HIS A 310 -11.81 4.63 -18.09
C HIS A 310 -12.69 5.32 -17.03
N VAL A 311 -13.33 6.44 -17.37
CA VAL A 311 -14.24 7.21 -16.50
C VAL A 311 -15.44 6.36 -16.09
N LEU A 312 -16.03 5.60 -17.03
CA LEU A 312 -17.13 4.70 -16.72
C LEU A 312 -16.69 3.64 -15.69
N THR A 313 -15.51 3.06 -15.83
CA THR A 313 -15.01 2.04 -14.90
C THR A 313 -14.76 2.64 -13.53
N TRP A 314 -14.14 3.83 -13.42
CA TRP A 314 -13.98 4.53 -12.16
C TRP A 314 -15.32 4.84 -11.49
N SER A 315 -16.34 5.24 -12.25
CA SER A 315 -17.67 5.47 -11.69
C SER A 315 -18.29 4.22 -11.05
N HIS A 316 -18.01 3.02 -11.62
CA HIS A 316 -18.43 1.74 -11.05
C HIS A 316 -17.61 1.37 -9.80
N LEU A 317 -16.31 1.66 -9.79
CA LEU A 317 -15.47 1.45 -8.60
C LEU A 317 -15.93 2.35 -7.44
N TRP A 318 -16.16 3.63 -7.67
CA TRP A 318 -16.63 4.55 -6.64
C TRP A 318 -18.00 4.14 -6.05
N ARG A 319 -18.90 3.58 -6.83
CA ARG A 319 -20.17 3.05 -6.30
C ARG A 319 -19.98 1.93 -5.28
N ARG A 320 -18.87 1.20 -5.34
CA ARG A 320 -18.55 0.08 -4.43
C ARG A 320 -17.69 0.47 -3.26
N PHE A 321 -16.79 1.42 -3.47
CA PHE A 321 -15.71 1.71 -2.53
C PHE A 321 -15.86 3.02 -1.78
N ASP A 322 -16.63 3.99 -2.32
CA ASP A 322 -16.76 5.31 -1.69
C ASP A 322 -17.33 5.21 -0.27
N VAL A 323 -16.72 5.94 0.63
CA VAL A 323 -17.15 6.14 2.02
C VAL A 323 -17.55 7.59 2.14
N ARG A 324 -18.86 7.86 2.12
CA ARG A 324 -19.40 9.21 2.16
C ARG A 324 -19.61 9.64 3.59
N ILE A 325 -19.02 10.74 3.95
CA ILE A 325 -19.17 11.39 5.24
C ILE A 325 -19.85 12.73 5.00
N GLU A 326 -20.97 12.98 5.71
CA GLU A 326 -21.51 14.32 5.85
C GLU A 326 -20.91 14.91 7.15
N PRO A 327 -20.10 15.98 7.05
CA PRO A 327 -19.51 16.61 8.23
C PRO A 327 -20.59 17.33 9.04
N ALA A 328 -20.46 17.33 10.37
CA ALA A 328 -21.26 18.17 11.24
C ALA A 328 -20.84 19.66 11.13
N ASP A 329 -21.66 20.60 11.63
CA ASP A 329 -21.39 22.03 11.60
C ASP A 329 -20.03 22.44 12.21
N GLN A 330 -19.59 21.73 13.25
CA GLN A 330 -18.24 21.79 13.83
C GLN A 330 -17.43 20.56 13.44
N GLY A 331 -17.35 20.30 12.12
CA GLY A 331 -16.75 19.10 11.58
C GLY A 331 -15.22 19.09 11.65
N PHE A 332 -14.63 18.35 10.73
CA PHE A 332 -13.18 18.17 10.66
C PHE A 332 -12.46 19.46 10.26
N THR A 333 -11.27 19.68 10.81
CA THR A 333 -10.37 20.76 10.39
C THR A 333 -9.68 20.47 9.06
N LEU A 334 -9.64 19.21 8.65
CA LEU A 334 -9.08 18.72 7.39
C LEU A 334 -10.18 18.42 6.38
N ASN A 335 -9.85 18.41 5.09
CA ASN A 335 -10.75 17.88 4.05
C ASN A 335 -10.75 16.33 4.08
N VAL A 336 -11.35 15.77 5.14
CA VAL A 336 -11.39 14.30 5.36
C VAL A 336 -12.00 13.55 4.17
N PRO A 337 -13.11 14.01 3.55
CA PRO A 337 -13.65 13.30 2.39
C PRO A 337 -12.69 13.20 1.20
N MET A 338 -11.91 14.25 0.93
CA MET A 338 -10.92 14.25 -0.15
C MET A 338 -9.75 13.31 0.18
N LEU A 339 -9.22 13.39 1.40
CA LEU A 339 -8.09 12.55 1.83
C LEU A 339 -8.46 11.05 1.85
N LEU A 340 -9.66 10.70 2.31
CA LEU A 340 -10.14 9.30 2.25
C LEU A 340 -10.26 8.82 0.79
N ARG A 341 -10.77 9.66 -0.13
CA ARG A 341 -10.85 9.30 -1.54
C ARG A 341 -9.47 9.18 -2.19
N LEU A 342 -8.52 10.04 -1.83
CA LEU A 342 -7.13 9.90 -2.25
C LEU A 342 -6.55 8.56 -1.80
N ASN A 343 -6.77 8.19 -0.54
CA ASN A 343 -6.29 6.91 0.01
C ASN A 343 -6.94 5.71 -0.71
N MET A 344 -8.26 5.76 -0.92
CA MET A 344 -8.97 4.73 -1.69
C MET A 344 -8.52 4.68 -3.15
N PHE A 345 -8.26 5.82 -3.77
CA PHE A 345 -7.75 5.90 -5.14
C PHE A 345 -6.40 5.20 -5.27
N HIS A 346 -5.46 5.46 -4.36
CA HIS A 346 -4.15 4.80 -4.37
C HIS A 346 -4.25 3.29 -4.15
N LEU A 347 -5.14 2.82 -3.29
CA LEU A 347 -5.40 1.38 -3.11
C LEU A 347 -5.93 0.74 -4.40
N LEU A 348 -6.92 1.37 -5.05
CA LEU A 348 -7.59 0.85 -6.24
C LEU A 348 -6.70 0.87 -7.49
N GLN A 349 -5.79 1.84 -7.60
CA GLN A 349 -4.83 1.85 -8.71
C GLN A 349 -3.67 0.87 -8.49
N THR A 350 -3.36 0.50 -7.24
CA THR A 350 -2.32 -0.48 -6.93
C THR A 350 -2.84 -1.90 -7.12
N VAL A 351 -4.03 -2.20 -6.63
CA VAL A 351 -4.70 -3.49 -6.83
C VAL A 351 -6.16 -3.27 -7.24
N SER A 352 -6.52 -3.87 -8.35
CA SER A 352 -7.83 -3.75 -8.98
C SER A 352 -8.35 -5.12 -9.45
N LEU A 353 -9.45 -5.13 -10.19
CA LEU A 353 -9.91 -6.36 -10.84
C LEU A 353 -8.88 -6.94 -11.83
N HIS A 354 -7.99 -6.11 -12.39
CA HIS A 354 -6.90 -6.57 -13.27
C HIS A 354 -5.84 -7.39 -12.51
N SER A 355 -5.72 -7.17 -11.23
CA SER A 355 -4.77 -7.89 -10.37
C SER A 355 -5.18 -9.34 -10.08
N ILE A 356 -6.46 -9.71 -10.27
CA ILE A 356 -6.98 -11.04 -9.93
C ILE A 356 -6.26 -12.16 -10.71
N GLY A 357 -5.87 -11.90 -11.96
CA GLY A 357 -5.14 -12.85 -12.80
C GLY A 357 -3.63 -12.86 -12.63
N LEU A 358 -3.09 -12.00 -11.76
CA LEU A 358 -1.65 -11.83 -11.56
C LEU A 358 -1.16 -12.61 -10.34
N ASP A 359 0.15 -12.90 -10.33
CA ASP A 359 0.83 -13.49 -9.17
C ASP A 359 1.55 -12.39 -8.39
N ILE A 360 0.82 -11.64 -7.59
CA ILE A 360 1.30 -10.47 -6.85
C ILE A 360 0.76 -10.41 -5.43
N GLY A 361 1.54 -9.80 -4.51
CA GLY A 361 1.06 -9.26 -3.24
C GLY A 361 0.83 -7.75 -3.36
N VAL A 362 0.72 -7.05 -2.22
CA VAL A 362 0.58 -5.59 -2.17
C VAL A 362 1.81 -4.98 -1.54
N PRO A 363 2.64 -4.24 -2.30
CA PRO A 363 3.80 -3.56 -1.71
C PRO A 363 3.35 -2.40 -0.83
N PRO A 364 4.01 -2.14 0.30
CA PRO A 364 3.62 -1.10 1.25
C PRO A 364 3.68 0.32 0.66
N ARG A 365 4.50 0.50 -0.40
CA ARG A 365 4.75 1.81 -1.04
C ARG A 365 4.05 1.99 -2.39
N GLY A 366 3.12 1.10 -2.76
CA GLY A 366 2.50 1.05 -4.08
C GLY A 366 3.49 0.64 -5.17
N TRP A 367 3.00 0.43 -6.39
CA TRP A 367 3.86 0.02 -7.51
C TRP A 367 4.81 1.10 -7.99
N THR A 368 4.59 2.37 -7.69
CA THR A 368 5.45 3.47 -8.12
C THR A 368 6.45 3.93 -7.07
N GLY A 369 6.53 3.21 -5.94
CA GLY A 369 7.48 3.45 -4.87
C GLY A 369 8.61 2.43 -4.86
N GLU A 370 9.86 2.89 -4.91
CA GLU A 370 11.05 2.03 -4.83
C GLU A 370 11.54 1.80 -3.39
N ALA A 371 10.98 2.51 -2.41
CA ALA A 371 11.29 2.21 -1.02
C ALA A 371 10.88 0.78 -0.67
N TYR A 372 11.70 0.10 0.10
CA TYR A 372 11.61 -1.35 0.38
C TYR A 372 11.66 -2.20 -0.90
N GLN A 373 12.24 -1.69 -1.99
CA GLN A 373 12.45 -2.42 -3.25
C GLN A 373 11.16 -3.01 -3.86
N GLY A 374 9.98 -2.51 -3.41
CA GLY A 374 8.66 -3.01 -3.82
C GLY A 374 8.28 -4.35 -3.22
N HIS A 375 8.95 -4.82 -2.17
CA HIS A 375 8.69 -6.10 -1.50
C HIS A 375 7.36 -6.09 -0.74
N ILE A 376 6.84 -7.29 -0.46
CA ILE A 376 5.57 -7.52 0.20
C ILE A 376 5.82 -7.85 1.67
N PHE A 377 5.22 -7.06 2.57
CA PHE A 377 5.38 -7.15 4.01
C PHE A 377 4.08 -7.61 4.70
N TRP A 378 4.03 -7.44 6.01
CA TRP A 378 2.82 -7.66 6.80
C TRP A 378 1.76 -6.57 6.66
N ASP A 379 2.04 -5.50 5.93
CA ASP A 379 1.11 -4.38 5.63
C ASP A 379 -0.21 -4.85 5.02
N GLU A 380 -0.22 -6.01 4.38
CA GLU A 380 -1.43 -6.70 3.93
C GLU A 380 -2.46 -6.88 5.07
N LEU A 381 -2.00 -6.94 6.34
CA LEU A 381 -2.85 -7.01 7.52
C LEU A 381 -3.78 -5.79 7.66
N PHE A 382 -3.30 -4.61 7.25
CA PHE A 382 -4.04 -3.35 7.26
C PHE A 382 -4.83 -3.12 5.98
N ILE A 383 -4.37 -3.70 4.86
CA ILE A 383 -4.92 -3.48 3.52
C ILE A 383 -6.10 -4.39 3.22
N PHE A 384 -6.03 -5.67 3.60
CA PHE A 384 -7.06 -6.66 3.25
C PHE A 384 -8.45 -6.38 3.83
N PRO A 385 -8.64 -5.82 5.04
CA PRO A 385 -9.96 -5.43 5.52
C PRO A 385 -10.71 -4.51 4.56
N PHE A 386 -10.01 -3.60 3.88
CA PHE A 386 -10.59 -2.72 2.86
C PHE A 386 -11.19 -3.50 1.68
N PHE A 387 -10.51 -4.55 1.19
CA PHE A 387 -10.97 -5.35 0.06
C PHE A 387 -11.95 -6.46 0.45
N ASN A 388 -11.77 -7.09 1.62
CA ASN A 388 -12.58 -8.20 2.09
C ASN A 388 -14.08 -7.87 2.07
N PHE A 389 -14.44 -6.68 2.54
CA PHE A 389 -15.82 -6.23 2.60
C PHE A 389 -16.33 -5.59 1.30
N ARG A 390 -15.55 -5.55 0.20
CA ARG A 390 -15.95 -4.87 -1.03
C ARG A 390 -15.79 -5.72 -2.28
N VAL A 391 -14.57 -6.23 -2.52
CA VAL A 391 -14.22 -7.12 -3.65
C VAL A 391 -13.29 -8.21 -3.14
N PRO A 392 -13.82 -9.20 -2.39
CA PRO A 392 -13.02 -10.25 -1.77
C PRO A 392 -12.25 -11.11 -2.79
N GLU A 393 -12.65 -11.10 -4.07
CA GLU A 393 -11.95 -11.76 -5.16
C GLU A 393 -10.51 -11.23 -5.32
N ILE A 394 -10.28 -9.94 -5.04
CA ILE A 394 -8.93 -9.36 -4.99
C ILE A 394 -8.13 -9.98 -3.84
N THR A 395 -8.70 -10.01 -2.63
CA THR A 395 -8.01 -10.62 -1.48
C THR A 395 -7.69 -12.10 -1.72
N ARG A 396 -8.61 -12.85 -2.33
CA ARG A 396 -8.36 -14.26 -2.70
C ARG A 396 -7.14 -14.39 -3.61
N ALA A 397 -7.01 -13.54 -4.61
CA ALA A 397 -5.86 -13.53 -5.51
C ALA A 397 -4.55 -13.20 -4.76
N LEU A 398 -4.57 -12.19 -3.91
CA LEU A 398 -3.41 -11.78 -3.10
C LEU A 398 -3.01 -12.86 -2.08
N LEU A 399 -3.95 -13.55 -1.45
CA LEU A 399 -3.66 -14.70 -0.58
C LEU A 399 -3.09 -15.88 -1.37
N THR A 400 -3.48 -16.03 -2.64
CA THR A 400 -2.91 -17.05 -3.53
C THR A 400 -1.43 -16.80 -3.82
N TYR A 401 -0.98 -15.53 -3.85
CA TYR A 401 0.44 -15.19 -3.91
C TYR A 401 1.22 -15.84 -2.76
N ARG A 402 0.72 -15.73 -1.52
CA ARG A 402 1.35 -16.37 -0.34
C ARG A 402 1.33 -17.89 -0.45
N TYR A 403 0.24 -18.47 -0.90
CA TYR A 403 0.13 -19.91 -1.09
C TYR A 403 1.15 -20.47 -2.10
N ARG A 404 1.35 -19.77 -3.22
CA ARG A 404 2.33 -20.17 -4.24
C ARG A 404 3.77 -20.19 -3.72
N ARG A 405 4.06 -19.41 -2.68
CA ARG A 405 5.38 -19.31 -2.02
C ARG A 405 5.51 -20.22 -0.79
N LEU A 406 4.52 -21.04 -0.53
CA LEU A 406 4.54 -21.99 0.58
C LEU A 406 5.71 -23.00 0.49
N GLY A 407 6.14 -23.35 -0.72
CA GLY A 407 7.30 -24.20 -0.95
C GLY A 407 8.59 -23.62 -0.38
N GLU A 408 8.88 -22.36 -0.67
CA GLU A 408 10.05 -21.65 -0.15
C GLU A 408 9.95 -21.41 1.36
N ALA A 409 8.77 -21.10 1.87
CA ALA A 409 8.55 -20.96 3.31
C ALA A 409 8.85 -22.27 4.09
N ARG A 410 8.56 -23.43 3.50
CA ARG A 410 8.96 -24.75 4.04
C ARG A 410 10.47 -24.97 4.01
N VAL A 411 11.14 -24.54 2.93
CA VAL A 411 12.60 -24.59 2.82
C VAL A 411 13.24 -23.71 3.88
N ALA A 412 12.77 -22.48 4.03
CA ALA A 412 13.25 -21.53 5.03
C ALA A 412 13.09 -22.08 6.46
N ALA A 413 11.94 -22.68 6.80
CA ALA A 413 11.74 -23.30 8.09
C ALA A 413 12.77 -24.43 8.36
N ARG A 414 12.98 -25.34 7.38
CA ARG A 414 13.95 -26.44 7.52
C ARG A 414 15.39 -25.94 7.68
N ILE A 415 15.79 -24.94 6.93
CA ILE A 415 17.14 -24.33 7.06
C ILE A 415 17.32 -23.73 8.46
N ALA A 416 16.28 -23.14 9.02
CA ALA A 416 16.29 -22.60 10.38
C ALA A 416 16.13 -23.69 11.48
N GLY A 417 15.97 -24.97 11.11
CA GLY A 417 15.84 -26.09 12.04
C GLY A 417 14.41 -26.31 12.57
N TYR A 418 13.39 -25.81 11.85
CA TYR A 418 11.98 -25.90 12.23
C TYR A 418 11.16 -26.69 11.22
N ASN A 419 9.96 -27.12 11.62
CA ASN A 419 8.95 -27.72 10.76
C ASN A 419 7.97 -26.67 10.25
N GLY A 420 7.11 -27.06 9.30
CA GLY A 420 6.07 -26.19 8.76
C GLY A 420 6.60 -25.11 7.81
N ALA A 421 5.97 -23.95 7.80
CA ALA A 421 6.30 -22.85 6.89
C ALA A 421 6.68 -21.58 7.66
N MET A 422 7.87 -21.06 7.40
CA MET A 422 8.40 -19.80 7.89
C MET A 422 8.46 -18.83 6.71
N PHE A 423 7.48 -17.93 6.64
CA PHE A 423 7.45 -16.91 5.60
C PHE A 423 8.49 -15.83 5.84
N PRO A 424 9.08 -15.22 4.78
CA PRO A 424 10.06 -14.16 4.91
C PRO A 424 9.41 -12.86 5.41
N TRP A 425 10.20 -12.02 6.07
CA TRP A 425 9.77 -10.68 6.44
C TRP A 425 9.51 -9.84 5.19
N GLN A 426 10.45 -9.83 4.25
CA GLN A 426 10.31 -9.20 2.95
C GLN A 426 10.19 -10.25 1.86
N SER A 427 9.08 -10.26 1.12
CA SER A 427 8.81 -11.24 0.07
C SER A 427 8.82 -10.59 -1.31
N GLY A 428 9.59 -11.15 -2.20
CA GLY A 428 9.66 -10.74 -3.61
C GLY A 428 8.94 -11.71 -4.56
N SER A 429 9.58 -11.98 -5.69
CA SER A 429 9.01 -12.81 -6.76
C SER A 429 8.84 -14.27 -6.38
N ASP A 430 9.79 -14.87 -5.65
CA ASP A 430 9.87 -16.31 -5.38
C ASP A 430 9.56 -16.70 -3.93
N GLY A 431 9.55 -15.74 -3.00
CA GLY A 431 9.23 -15.96 -1.58
C GLY A 431 10.43 -16.29 -0.72
N GLN A 432 11.64 -16.06 -1.20
CA GLN A 432 12.84 -16.03 -0.37
C GLN A 432 12.83 -14.81 0.55
N GLU A 433 13.72 -14.82 1.57
CA GLU A 433 13.92 -13.66 2.44
C GLU A 433 14.75 -12.60 1.70
N GLU A 434 14.13 -11.46 1.45
CA GLU A 434 14.75 -10.34 0.73
C GLU A 434 15.21 -9.20 1.67
N THR A 435 15.16 -9.39 2.99
CA THR A 435 15.67 -8.39 3.94
C THR A 435 17.15 -8.19 3.74
N ASP A 436 17.55 -6.93 3.56
CA ASP A 436 18.96 -6.56 3.50
C ASP A 436 19.69 -7.01 4.78
N THR A 437 20.87 -7.57 4.64
CA THR A 437 21.67 -7.99 5.81
C THR A 437 22.37 -6.86 6.52
N LEU A 438 22.48 -5.71 5.86
CA LEU A 438 23.16 -4.51 6.35
C LEU A 438 22.42 -3.25 5.92
N ASN A 439 22.21 -2.35 6.85
CA ASN A 439 21.69 -1.00 6.60
C ASN A 439 22.76 0.06 6.83
N LEU A 440 22.78 1.06 5.96
CA LEU A 440 23.64 2.24 6.14
C LEU A 440 22.92 3.26 7.04
N ASN A 441 23.51 3.58 8.19
CA ASN A 441 23.04 4.74 8.95
C ASN A 441 23.54 6.05 8.29
N PRO A 442 22.67 6.90 7.74
CA PRO A 442 23.08 8.13 7.07
C PRO A 442 23.69 9.18 8.02
N ARG A 443 23.43 9.08 9.33
CA ARG A 443 24.00 9.99 10.34
C ARG A 443 25.46 9.66 10.67
N SER A 444 25.72 8.40 10.97
CA SER A 444 27.07 7.93 11.33
C SER A 444 27.91 7.48 10.14
N GLN A 445 27.29 7.25 8.98
CA GLN A 445 27.90 6.65 7.78
C GLN A 445 28.45 5.24 8.05
N ARG A 446 27.93 4.55 9.07
CA ARG A 446 28.29 3.17 9.40
C ARG A 446 27.27 2.18 8.85
N TRP A 447 27.77 1.04 8.42
CA TRP A 447 26.93 -0.11 8.09
C TRP A 447 26.61 -0.86 9.37
N VAL A 448 25.34 -1.09 9.63
CA VAL A 448 24.81 -1.82 10.79
C VAL A 448 24.07 -3.07 10.34
N PRO A 449 24.14 -4.18 11.09
CA PRO A 449 23.35 -5.37 10.75
C PRO A 449 21.84 -5.05 10.75
N ASP A 450 21.12 -5.66 9.80
CA ASP A 450 19.67 -5.72 9.82
C ASP A 450 19.23 -7.11 10.28
N ASN A 451 18.54 -7.18 11.39
CA ASN A 451 18.05 -8.42 11.98
C ASN A 451 16.54 -8.62 11.77
N SER A 452 15.88 -7.81 10.92
CA SER A 452 14.43 -7.86 10.67
C SER A 452 13.95 -9.21 10.09
N TYR A 453 14.86 -10.03 9.51
CA TYR A 453 14.54 -11.41 9.15
C TYR A 453 14.06 -12.27 10.33
N LEU A 454 14.24 -11.81 11.58
CA LEU A 454 13.72 -12.44 12.80
C LEU A 454 12.26 -12.06 13.11
N GLU A 455 11.65 -11.17 12.33
CA GLU A 455 10.24 -10.79 12.45
C GLU A 455 9.30 -11.88 11.89
N ARG A 456 9.37 -13.05 12.48
CA ARG A 456 8.68 -14.26 12.03
C ARG A 456 7.16 -14.20 12.19
N HIS A 457 6.66 -13.17 12.86
CA HIS A 457 5.23 -12.92 13.06
C HIS A 457 4.47 -12.63 11.75
N VAL A 458 5.14 -12.38 10.64
CA VAL A 458 4.53 -12.29 9.31
C VAL A 458 3.70 -13.53 8.97
N GLY A 459 4.14 -14.72 9.39
CA GLY A 459 3.36 -15.95 9.25
C GLY A 459 1.99 -15.86 9.96
N SER A 460 1.96 -15.32 11.17
CA SER A 460 0.71 -15.08 11.91
C SER A 460 -0.19 -14.08 11.22
N ALA A 461 0.36 -13.02 10.61
CA ALA A 461 -0.39 -12.06 9.83
C ALA A 461 -1.05 -12.71 8.60
N ILE A 462 -0.34 -13.60 7.90
CA ILE A 462 -0.88 -14.37 6.77
C ILE A 462 -2.04 -15.26 7.24
N ALA A 463 -1.86 -16.02 8.33
CA ALA A 463 -2.92 -16.87 8.89
C ALA A 463 -4.15 -16.05 9.30
N TYR A 464 -3.93 -14.86 9.91
CA TYR A 464 -5.01 -13.94 10.27
C TYR A 464 -5.77 -13.46 9.04
N ASN A 465 -5.07 -13.05 7.99
CA ASN A 465 -5.67 -12.60 6.74
C ASN A 465 -6.51 -13.70 6.06
N VAL A 466 -6.01 -14.94 6.01
CA VAL A 466 -6.76 -16.10 5.50
C VAL A 466 -8.04 -16.32 6.30
N TRP A 467 -7.95 -16.25 7.63
CA TRP A 467 -9.09 -16.44 8.51
C TRP A 467 -10.12 -15.33 8.37
N GLN A 468 -9.71 -14.06 8.36
CA GLN A 468 -10.62 -12.92 8.17
C GLN A 468 -11.32 -12.97 6.81
N TYR A 469 -10.59 -13.31 5.75
CA TYR A 469 -11.19 -13.54 4.43
C TYR A 469 -12.29 -14.59 4.50
N PHE A 470 -12.01 -15.75 5.13
CA PHE A 470 -12.99 -16.82 5.29
C PHE A 470 -14.21 -16.41 6.11
N GLN A 471 -14.02 -15.71 7.23
CA GLN A 471 -15.12 -15.23 8.09
C GLN A 471 -16.10 -14.33 7.31
N ILE A 472 -15.57 -13.45 6.46
CA ILE A 472 -16.36 -12.47 5.69
C ILE A 472 -17.05 -13.13 4.48
N THR A 473 -16.35 -14.04 3.80
CA THR A 473 -16.82 -14.59 2.52
C THR A 473 -17.54 -15.92 2.65
N HIS A 474 -17.18 -16.75 3.64
CA HIS A 474 -17.50 -18.16 3.75
C HIS A 474 -17.06 -18.97 2.52
N ASP A 475 -15.94 -18.55 1.87
CA ASP A 475 -15.36 -19.25 0.72
C ASP A 475 -14.71 -20.57 1.17
N ILE A 476 -15.55 -21.60 1.29
CA ILE A 476 -15.13 -22.94 1.74
C ILE A 476 -14.19 -23.62 0.73
N GLU A 477 -14.32 -23.30 -0.57
CA GLU A 477 -13.44 -23.82 -1.60
C GLU A 477 -12.00 -23.28 -1.39
N PHE A 478 -11.85 -21.97 -1.22
CA PHE A 478 -10.55 -21.40 -0.92
C PHE A 478 -9.97 -21.95 0.37
N LEU A 479 -10.78 -22.06 1.42
CA LEU A 479 -10.32 -22.63 2.69
C LEU A 479 -9.83 -24.07 2.50
N GLN A 480 -10.58 -24.92 1.82
CA GLN A 480 -10.24 -26.34 1.64
C GLN A 480 -8.96 -26.54 0.81
N PHE A 481 -8.79 -25.79 -0.28
CA PHE A 481 -7.73 -26.08 -1.24
C PHE A 481 -6.45 -25.24 -1.03
N TYR A 482 -6.54 -24.11 -0.33
CA TYR A 482 -5.43 -23.17 -0.15
C TYR A 482 -5.27 -22.72 1.31
N GLY A 483 -6.31 -22.15 1.90
CA GLY A 483 -6.24 -21.48 3.19
C GLY A 483 -5.93 -22.43 4.35
N ALA A 484 -6.51 -23.62 4.37
CA ALA A 484 -6.25 -24.62 5.40
C ALA A 484 -4.78 -25.03 5.43
N GLU A 485 -4.19 -25.29 4.26
CA GLU A 485 -2.79 -25.68 4.18
C GLU A 485 -1.86 -24.56 4.67
N LEU A 486 -2.13 -23.30 4.33
CA LEU A 486 -1.40 -22.14 4.85
C LEU A 486 -1.45 -22.09 6.38
N ILE A 487 -2.65 -22.13 6.96
CA ILE A 487 -2.83 -22.04 8.43
C ILE A 487 -2.15 -23.21 9.14
N LEU A 488 -2.32 -24.44 8.64
CA LEU A 488 -1.75 -25.66 9.25
C LEU A 488 -0.22 -25.67 9.21
N GLU A 489 0.39 -25.24 8.10
CA GLU A 489 1.84 -25.16 7.96
C GLU A 489 2.45 -24.06 8.86
N ILE A 490 1.78 -22.94 8.98
CA ILE A 490 2.19 -21.87 9.91
C ILE A 490 2.03 -22.36 11.37
N ALA A 491 0.98 -23.14 11.69
CA ALA A 491 0.80 -23.75 12.99
C ALA A 491 1.91 -24.76 13.32
N LEU A 492 2.31 -25.60 12.35
CA LEU A 492 3.45 -26.51 12.51
C LEU A 492 4.74 -25.75 12.80
N PHE A 493 4.97 -24.61 12.14
CA PHE A 493 6.10 -23.76 12.43
C PHE A 493 6.08 -23.25 13.87
N TRP A 494 4.96 -22.67 14.32
CA TRP A 494 4.84 -22.16 15.68
C TRP A 494 4.92 -23.25 16.75
N SER A 495 4.40 -24.44 16.46
CA SER A 495 4.57 -25.60 17.34
C SER A 495 6.04 -26.03 17.44
N SER A 496 6.76 -26.04 16.32
CA SER A 496 8.14 -26.52 16.28
C SER A 496 9.14 -25.57 16.97
N ILE A 497 8.93 -24.23 16.89
CA ILE A 497 9.80 -23.24 17.54
C ILE A 497 9.52 -23.13 19.05
N ALA A 498 8.28 -23.44 19.48
CA ALA A 498 7.91 -23.40 20.89
C ALA A 498 8.61 -24.48 21.70
N THR A 499 9.37 -24.12 22.72
CA THR A 499 10.12 -25.02 23.60
C THR A 499 9.52 -25.02 25.00
N PHE A 500 9.42 -26.20 25.65
CA PHE A 500 8.88 -26.31 26.99
C PHE A 500 9.96 -26.01 28.04
N SER A 501 9.72 -25.03 28.91
CA SER A 501 10.52 -24.73 30.08
C SER A 501 9.97 -25.49 31.28
N SER A 502 10.74 -26.46 31.78
CA SER A 502 10.36 -27.20 32.99
C SER A 502 10.37 -26.36 34.25
N GLU A 503 11.16 -25.27 34.29
CA GLU A 503 11.22 -24.35 35.41
C GLU A 503 9.94 -23.54 35.56
N ARG A 504 9.37 -23.10 34.39
CA ARG A 504 8.14 -22.29 34.34
C ARG A 504 6.88 -23.13 34.17
N GLU A 505 7.04 -24.39 33.80
CA GLU A 505 5.94 -25.28 33.37
C GLU A 505 5.13 -24.68 32.19
N ARG A 506 5.81 -23.90 31.31
CA ARG A 506 5.23 -23.18 30.16
C ARG A 506 6.09 -23.30 28.90
N TYR A 507 5.47 -23.08 27.74
CA TYR A 507 6.17 -23.00 26.47
C TYR A 507 6.72 -21.58 26.25
N GLU A 508 7.86 -21.49 25.60
CA GLU A 508 8.59 -20.28 25.30
C GLU A 508 8.95 -20.22 23.82
N ILE A 509 8.92 -19.04 23.22
CA ILE A 509 9.49 -18.76 21.91
C ILE A 509 10.70 -17.84 22.12
N ARG A 510 11.84 -18.22 21.56
CA ARG A 510 13.12 -17.52 21.74
C ARG A 510 13.72 -17.15 20.39
N GLY A 511 14.55 -16.07 20.39
CA GLY A 511 15.30 -15.65 19.21
C GLY A 511 14.43 -15.09 18.10
N VAL A 512 13.44 -14.25 18.45
CA VAL A 512 12.56 -13.55 17.50
C VAL A 512 12.68 -12.04 17.67
N MET A 513 12.22 -11.32 16.69
CA MET A 513 12.02 -9.89 16.75
C MET A 513 10.52 -9.59 16.72
N GLY A 514 10.10 -8.59 17.48
CA GLY A 514 8.69 -8.17 17.54
C GLY A 514 8.39 -7.02 16.57
N PRO A 515 7.12 -6.66 16.39
CA PRO A 515 6.71 -5.59 15.46
C PRO A 515 7.26 -4.19 15.77
N ASP A 516 7.85 -3.98 16.92
CA ASP A 516 8.39 -2.65 17.29
C ASP A 516 9.55 -2.20 16.40
N GLU A 517 10.30 -3.13 15.80
CA GLU A 517 11.46 -2.96 14.92
C GLU A 517 12.72 -2.31 15.55
N PHE A 518 12.64 -1.77 16.78
CA PHE A 518 13.81 -1.18 17.44
C PHE A 518 14.61 -2.19 18.27
N HIS A 519 13.92 -3.14 18.90
CA HIS A 519 14.59 -4.16 19.71
C HIS A 519 14.87 -5.41 18.86
N ASP A 520 16.11 -5.56 18.48
CA ASP A 520 16.60 -6.73 17.74
C ASP A 520 17.40 -7.72 18.62
N GLY A 521 17.59 -7.41 19.92
CA GLY A 521 18.29 -8.24 20.88
C GLY A 521 18.28 -7.66 22.30
N TYR A 522 18.97 -8.34 23.21
CA TYR A 522 19.18 -7.84 24.57
C TYR A 522 20.41 -6.90 24.65
N PRO A 523 20.46 -6.00 25.63
CA PRO A 523 21.65 -5.16 25.84
C PRO A 523 22.93 -6.00 25.89
N ASP A 524 23.92 -5.62 25.08
CA ASP A 524 25.25 -6.23 25.05
C ASP A 524 25.25 -7.74 24.71
N ALA A 525 24.17 -8.29 24.16
CA ALA A 525 24.10 -9.69 23.74
C ALA A 525 24.96 -9.95 22.48
N ALA A 526 25.61 -11.12 22.45
CA ALA A 526 26.44 -11.54 21.31
C ALA A 526 25.64 -11.99 20.09
N ALA A 527 24.36 -12.31 20.24
CA ALA A 527 23.47 -12.76 19.19
C ALA A 527 22.16 -11.95 19.21
N PRO A 528 21.58 -11.70 18.03
CA PRO A 528 20.29 -11.03 17.96
C PRO A 528 19.14 -11.95 18.41
N GLY A 529 17.99 -11.34 18.63
CA GLY A 529 16.74 -12.00 18.98
C GLY A 529 16.35 -11.84 20.45
N LEU A 530 15.05 -11.73 20.65
CA LEU A 530 14.38 -11.58 21.93
C LEU A 530 13.68 -12.86 22.34
N ASN A 531 13.43 -13.03 23.64
CA ASN A 531 12.67 -14.15 24.16
C ASN A 531 11.27 -13.67 24.57
N ASN A 532 10.29 -14.51 24.27
CA ASN A 532 8.93 -14.33 24.73
C ASN A 532 8.34 -12.95 24.41
N ASN A 533 8.46 -12.52 23.13
CA ASN A 533 7.71 -11.36 22.67
C ASN A 533 6.21 -11.65 22.81
N ALA A 534 5.49 -10.82 23.55
CA ALA A 534 4.10 -11.08 23.94
C ALA A 534 3.17 -11.13 22.73
N TYR A 535 3.32 -10.20 21.77
CA TYR A 535 2.55 -10.21 20.52
C TYR A 535 2.77 -11.52 19.77
N THR A 536 4.01 -11.90 19.54
CA THR A 536 4.36 -13.14 18.82
C THR A 536 3.81 -14.39 19.51
N ASN A 537 3.94 -14.48 20.86
CA ASN A 537 3.47 -15.62 21.62
C ASN A 537 1.94 -15.76 21.59
N VAL A 538 1.20 -14.64 21.76
CA VAL A 538 -0.27 -14.66 21.72
C VAL A 538 -0.77 -14.94 20.31
N MET A 539 -0.14 -14.39 19.28
CA MET A 539 -0.49 -14.66 17.89
C MET A 539 -0.19 -16.12 17.50
N ALA A 540 0.91 -16.70 17.96
CA ALA A 540 1.20 -18.12 17.77
C ALA A 540 0.10 -19.00 18.39
N VAL A 541 -0.36 -18.69 19.60
CA VAL A 541 -1.48 -19.37 20.25
C VAL A 541 -2.77 -19.23 19.44
N TRP A 542 -3.06 -18.04 18.96
CA TRP A 542 -4.22 -17.79 18.11
C TRP A 542 -4.17 -18.65 16.84
N VAL A 543 -3.00 -18.72 16.16
CA VAL A 543 -2.81 -19.56 14.97
C VAL A 543 -3.05 -21.04 15.28
N LEU A 544 -2.53 -21.56 16.40
CA LEU A 544 -2.76 -22.96 16.82
C LEU A 544 -4.26 -23.23 17.05
N CYS A 545 -4.97 -22.31 17.71
CA CYS A 545 -6.42 -22.41 17.90
C CYS A 545 -7.18 -22.43 16.57
N ARG A 546 -6.81 -21.53 15.63
CA ARG A 546 -7.45 -21.50 14.30
C ARG A 546 -7.12 -22.75 13.49
N ALA A 547 -5.90 -23.29 13.59
CA ALA A 547 -5.53 -24.53 12.91
C ALA A 547 -6.40 -25.71 13.36
N MET A 548 -6.65 -25.84 14.66
CA MET A 548 -7.56 -26.85 15.18
C MET A 548 -9.00 -26.65 14.67
N GLU A 549 -9.50 -25.41 14.69
CA GLU A 549 -10.83 -25.07 14.18
C GLU A 549 -10.95 -25.33 12.68
N VAL A 550 -9.91 -25.02 11.89
CA VAL A 550 -9.88 -25.31 10.45
C VAL A 550 -10.05 -26.81 10.20
N LEU A 551 -9.33 -27.67 10.93
CA LEU A 551 -9.46 -29.12 10.80
C LEU A 551 -10.88 -29.62 11.09
N GLU A 552 -11.59 -29.00 12.02
CA GLU A 552 -12.99 -29.31 12.32
C GLU A 552 -13.95 -28.91 11.19
N ARG A 553 -13.64 -27.83 10.45
CA ARG A 553 -14.45 -27.31 9.34
C ARG A 553 -14.24 -28.03 8.02
N LEU A 554 -13.14 -28.77 7.87
CA LEU A 554 -12.87 -29.55 6.66
C LEU A 554 -13.73 -30.81 6.59
N SER A 555 -14.03 -31.26 5.37
CA SER A 555 -14.59 -32.62 5.18
C SER A 555 -13.62 -33.67 5.69
N ASP A 556 -14.14 -34.81 6.15
CA ASP A 556 -13.32 -35.91 6.71
C ASP A 556 -12.21 -36.35 5.74
N MET A 557 -12.54 -36.46 4.46
CA MET A 557 -11.58 -36.83 3.41
C MET A 557 -10.46 -35.81 3.27
N ARG A 558 -10.80 -34.51 3.18
CA ARG A 558 -9.80 -33.46 3.01
C ARG A 558 -8.94 -33.27 4.26
N ARG A 559 -9.56 -33.40 5.44
CA ARG A 559 -8.84 -33.41 6.71
C ARG A 559 -7.81 -34.54 6.78
N ALA A 560 -8.23 -35.78 6.48
CA ALA A 560 -7.33 -36.92 6.49
C ALA A 560 -6.18 -36.78 5.49
N GLU A 561 -6.47 -36.31 4.28
CA GLU A 561 -5.46 -36.03 3.25
C GLU A 561 -4.42 -35.01 3.75
N LEU A 562 -4.86 -33.86 4.26
CA LEU A 562 -3.96 -32.80 4.74
C LEU A 562 -3.13 -33.29 5.94
N MET A 563 -3.76 -33.91 6.94
CA MET A 563 -3.04 -34.44 8.10
C MET A 563 -1.96 -35.46 7.69
N THR A 564 -2.27 -36.37 6.77
CA THR A 564 -1.30 -37.32 6.26
C THR A 564 -0.16 -36.64 5.49
N ARG A 565 -0.48 -35.73 4.59
CA ARG A 565 0.49 -35.04 3.74
C ARG A 565 1.42 -34.13 4.54
N LEU A 566 0.89 -33.45 5.56
CA LEU A 566 1.65 -32.53 6.41
C LEU A 566 2.28 -33.19 7.63
N GLY A 567 2.06 -34.48 7.84
CA GLY A 567 2.57 -35.22 8.99
C GLY A 567 1.96 -34.81 10.33
N ILE A 568 0.72 -34.30 10.31
CA ILE A 568 0.02 -33.90 11.54
C ILE A 568 -0.53 -35.15 12.23
N SER A 569 0.13 -35.59 13.28
CA SER A 569 -0.30 -36.73 14.09
C SER A 569 -1.28 -36.31 15.20
N ALA A 570 -1.86 -37.33 15.87
CA ALA A 570 -2.68 -37.09 17.06
C ALA A 570 -1.86 -36.46 18.21
N GLU A 571 -0.59 -36.83 18.33
CA GLU A 571 0.34 -36.26 19.31
C GLU A 571 0.61 -34.79 19.00
N GLU A 572 0.73 -34.42 17.71
CA GLU A 572 0.90 -33.02 17.32
C GLU A 572 -0.34 -32.19 17.66
N MET A 573 -1.53 -32.73 17.47
CA MET A 573 -2.78 -32.07 17.88
C MET A 573 -2.84 -31.84 19.40
N VAL A 574 -2.46 -32.85 20.19
CA VAL A 574 -2.35 -32.72 21.65
C VAL A 574 -1.31 -31.66 22.03
N ARG A 575 -0.18 -31.62 21.31
CA ARG A 575 0.85 -30.61 21.52
C ARG A 575 0.34 -29.19 21.22
N TRP A 576 -0.43 -28.98 20.13
CA TRP A 576 -1.05 -27.69 19.84
C TRP A 576 -2.01 -27.23 20.94
N ASP A 577 -2.87 -28.11 21.43
CA ASP A 577 -3.76 -27.81 22.55
C ASP A 577 -2.95 -27.43 23.79
N ASP A 578 -1.90 -28.19 24.14
CA ASP A 578 -1.06 -27.98 25.30
C ASP A 578 -0.28 -26.64 25.18
N ILE A 579 0.35 -26.34 24.03
CA ILE A 579 1.03 -25.06 23.79
C ILE A 579 0.04 -23.90 23.96
N SER A 580 -1.15 -24.02 23.39
CA SER A 580 -2.15 -22.96 23.42
C SER A 580 -2.69 -22.66 24.84
N ARG A 581 -2.52 -23.57 25.77
CA ARG A 581 -2.90 -23.41 27.19
C ARG A 581 -1.75 -22.95 28.06
N ARG A 582 -0.52 -23.20 27.65
CA ARG A 582 0.67 -23.01 28.51
C ARG A 582 1.76 -22.15 27.87
N MET A 583 1.46 -21.40 26.80
CA MET A 583 2.41 -20.42 26.28
C MET A 583 2.68 -19.34 27.34
N TYR A 584 3.95 -18.97 27.50
CA TYR A 584 4.34 -17.92 28.43
C TYR A 584 4.08 -16.54 27.84
N VAL A 585 3.46 -15.67 28.62
CA VAL A 585 3.29 -14.24 28.31
C VAL A 585 3.89 -13.44 29.47
N PRO A 586 4.85 -12.57 29.21
CA PRO A 586 5.48 -11.77 30.27
C PRO A 586 4.57 -10.61 30.71
N PHE A 587 4.61 -10.31 32.02
CA PHE A 587 3.92 -9.17 32.62
C PHE A 587 4.87 -8.44 33.56
N HIS A 588 4.63 -7.13 33.75
CA HIS A 588 5.30 -6.30 34.74
C HIS A 588 4.33 -5.30 35.38
N ASP A 589 4.78 -4.53 36.40
CA ASP A 589 4.07 -3.42 37.05
C ASP A 589 2.56 -3.67 37.34
N LYS A 590 2.23 -4.80 37.96
CA LYS A 590 0.86 -5.13 38.37
C LYS A 590 -0.15 -5.20 37.21
N GLY A 591 0.23 -5.88 36.15
CA GLY A 591 -0.70 -6.28 35.08
C GLY A 591 -0.49 -5.58 33.74
N ILE A 592 0.62 -4.91 33.50
CA ILE A 592 1.02 -4.46 32.17
C ILE A 592 1.59 -5.67 31.41
N ILE A 593 1.10 -5.93 30.21
CA ILE A 593 1.68 -6.95 29.35
C ILE A 593 3.05 -6.43 28.88
N SER A 594 4.12 -7.15 29.20
CA SER A 594 5.48 -6.82 28.77
C SER A 594 5.66 -7.10 27.28
N GLN A 595 6.34 -6.21 26.58
CA GLN A 595 6.63 -6.38 25.15
C GLN A 595 7.40 -7.67 24.88
N PHE A 596 8.42 -7.93 25.72
CA PHE A 596 9.18 -9.18 25.75
C PHE A 596 9.71 -9.45 27.15
N GLU A 597 10.27 -10.61 27.39
CA GLU A 597 10.86 -10.98 28.67
C GLU A 597 12.06 -10.08 29.01
N GLY A 598 12.03 -9.42 30.17
CA GLY A 598 13.08 -8.51 30.64
C GLY A 598 12.96 -7.07 30.11
N TYR A 599 11.91 -6.72 29.39
CA TYR A 599 11.66 -5.34 28.95
C TYR A 599 11.61 -4.35 30.12
N ASP A 600 11.04 -4.74 31.26
CA ASP A 600 10.94 -3.95 32.49
C ASP A 600 12.30 -3.62 33.13
N LEU A 601 13.33 -4.38 32.79
CA LEU A 601 14.70 -4.19 33.29
C LEU A 601 15.51 -3.14 32.52
N LEU A 602 14.99 -2.74 31.31
CA LEU A 602 15.63 -1.73 30.48
C LEU A 602 15.56 -0.34 31.14
N ARG A 603 16.40 0.57 30.67
CA ARG A 603 16.45 1.96 31.17
C ARG A 603 15.28 2.79 30.59
N GLU A 604 14.83 3.77 31.34
CA GLU A 604 13.96 4.81 30.74
C GLU A 604 14.80 5.74 29.85
N LEU A 605 14.24 6.13 28.69
CA LEU A 605 14.86 7.11 27.80
C LEU A 605 14.55 8.53 28.29
N ASP A 606 15.51 9.45 28.16
CA ASP A 606 15.26 10.89 28.37
C ASP A 606 14.51 11.51 27.18
N TRP A 607 13.24 11.19 27.02
CA TRP A 607 12.37 11.68 25.94
C TRP A 607 12.41 13.20 25.76
N PRO A 608 12.31 14.02 26.86
CA PRO A 608 12.39 15.48 26.73
C PRO A 608 13.75 15.95 26.22
N GLY A 609 14.84 15.35 26.72
CA GLY A 609 16.21 15.67 26.28
C GLY A 609 16.42 15.39 24.80
N TYR A 610 16.06 14.19 24.33
CA TYR A 610 16.17 13.81 22.91
C TYR A 610 15.31 14.69 22.00
N ARG A 611 14.07 14.99 22.38
CA ARG A 611 13.22 15.92 21.64
C ARG A 611 13.79 17.33 21.56
N SER A 612 14.36 17.81 22.65
CA SER A 612 15.00 19.14 22.70
C SER A 612 16.23 19.23 21.81
N GLN A 613 17.03 18.13 21.77
CA GLN A 613 18.28 18.09 21.04
C GLN A 613 18.11 17.87 19.54
N TYR A 614 17.20 16.94 19.14
CA TYR A 614 17.07 16.46 17.76
C TYR A 614 15.81 16.96 17.06
N GLY A 615 14.81 17.45 17.80
CA GLY A 615 13.50 17.82 17.27
C GLY A 615 12.69 16.61 16.84
N ASP A 616 13.01 16.05 15.67
CA ASP A 616 12.45 14.80 15.20
C ASP A 616 13.20 13.58 15.77
N ILE A 617 12.47 12.73 16.48
CA ILE A 617 12.96 11.51 17.10
C ILE A 617 12.28 10.24 16.58
N GLN A 618 11.65 10.30 15.40
CA GLN A 618 10.97 9.14 14.82
C GLN A 618 11.94 7.98 14.55
N ARG A 619 13.19 8.31 14.20
CA ARG A 619 14.27 7.36 13.92
C ARG A 619 15.31 7.38 15.07
N LEU A 620 14.86 7.06 16.30
CA LEU A 620 15.74 6.92 17.47
C LEU A 620 16.83 5.86 17.27
N ASP A 621 16.58 4.82 16.49
CA ASP A 621 17.56 3.81 16.11
C ASP A 621 18.80 4.44 15.47
N LEU A 622 18.61 5.31 14.48
CA LEU A 622 19.70 6.00 13.78
C LEU A 622 20.41 7.02 14.67
N ILE A 623 19.66 7.68 15.57
CA ILE A 623 20.20 8.67 16.50
C ILE A 623 21.10 7.98 17.51
N LEU A 624 20.58 6.98 18.24
CA LEU A 624 21.31 6.23 19.26
C LEU A 624 22.56 5.56 18.69
N GLU A 625 22.42 4.91 17.51
CA GLU A 625 23.59 4.30 16.85
C GLU A 625 24.67 5.36 16.54
N SER A 626 24.30 6.55 16.09
CA SER A 626 25.25 7.63 15.82
C SER A 626 25.99 8.13 17.08
N GLU A 627 25.38 7.97 18.24
CA GLU A 627 25.96 8.26 19.57
C GLU A 627 26.74 7.07 20.15
N ASN A 628 26.91 5.97 19.42
CA ASN A 628 27.47 4.69 19.89
C ASN A 628 26.64 4.06 21.02
N ASP A 629 25.33 4.21 20.94
CA ASP A 629 24.36 3.62 21.84
C ASP A 629 23.37 2.75 21.05
N SER A 630 22.40 2.11 21.72
CA SER A 630 21.48 1.17 21.09
C SER A 630 20.08 1.28 21.67
N PRO A 631 19.02 1.17 20.84
CA PRO A 631 17.65 1.03 21.31
C PRO A 631 17.46 -0.11 22.32
N ASN A 632 18.21 -1.18 22.19
CA ASN A 632 18.14 -2.37 23.06
C ASN A 632 18.35 -2.08 24.55
N ARG A 633 18.88 -0.91 24.90
CA ARG A 633 19.12 -0.51 26.30
C ARG A 633 17.97 0.22 26.96
N TYR A 634 16.96 0.62 26.17
CA TYR A 634 15.92 1.55 26.64
C TYR A 634 14.50 1.00 26.46
N LYS A 635 13.61 1.43 27.36
CA LYS A 635 12.16 1.23 27.22
C LYS A 635 11.61 2.19 26.17
N LEU A 636 11.61 1.75 24.92
CA LEU A 636 11.11 2.52 23.79
C LEU A 636 10.58 1.57 22.73
N SER A 637 9.87 2.11 21.72
CA SER A 637 9.41 1.37 20.55
C SER A 637 9.32 2.31 19.36
N LYS A 638 9.61 1.83 18.14
CA LYS A 638 9.38 2.59 16.91
C LYS A 638 7.89 2.69 16.62
N GLN A 639 7.19 1.59 16.80
CA GLN A 639 5.78 1.43 16.49
C GLN A 639 5.09 0.47 17.47
N ALA A 640 3.78 0.27 17.28
CA ALA A 640 2.98 -0.62 18.10
C ALA A 640 3.48 -2.06 18.04
N ASP A 641 3.71 -2.69 19.21
CA ASP A 641 4.02 -4.12 19.37
C ASP A 641 2.88 -4.81 20.13
N VAL A 642 2.95 -4.90 21.45
CA VAL A 642 1.86 -5.46 22.29
C VAL A 642 0.50 -4.84 21.98
N VAL A 643 0.47 -3.54 21.68
CA VAL A 643 -0.75 -2.79 21.37
C VAL A 643 -1.44 -3.29 20.10
N MET A 644 -0.72 -3.99 19.22
CA MET A 644 -1.29 -4.67 18.05
C MET A 644 -2.32 -5.73 18.44
N LEU A 645 -2.19 -6.38 19.60
CA LEU A 645 -3.20 -7.32 20.08
C LEU A 645 -4.57 -6.67 20.26
N PHE A 646 -4.59 -5.40 20.71
CA PHE A 646 -5.81 -4.63 20.91
C PHE A 646 -6.36 -4.02 19.61
N TYR A 647 -5.53 -3.95 18.58
CA TYR A 647 -5.95 -3.57 17.23
C TYR A 647 -6.62 -4.72 16.49
N LEU A 648 -6.06 -5.94 16.60
CA LEU A 648 -6.51 -7.11 15.85
C LEU A 648 -7.73 -7.78 16.48
N PHE A 649 -7.80 -7.83 17.81
CA PHE A 649 -8.81 -8.59 18.55
C PHE A 649 -9.80 -7.68 19.26
N SER A 650 -11.06 -8.14 19.31
CA SER A 650 -12.01 -7.59 20.26
C SER A 650 -11.59 -7.92 21.70
N SER A 651 -12.03 -7.13 22.68
CA SER A 651 -11.76 -7.40 24.09
C SER A 651 -12.31 -8.77 24.55
N GLU A 652 -13.40 -9.21 23.94
CA GLU A 652 -13.99 -10.54 24.17
C GLU A 652 -13.06 -11.65 23.68
N GLU A 653 -12.61 -11.59 22.41
CA GLU A 653 -11.72 -12.59 21.82
C GLU A 653 -10.37 -12.64 22.53
N LEU A 654 -9.81 -11.48 22.85
CA LEU A 654 -8.56 -11.39 23.59
C LEU A 654 -8.72 -11.98 25.01
N GLY A 655 -9.84 -11.71 25.68
CA GLY A 655 -10.17 -12.29 26.99
C GLY A 655 -10.26 -13.81 26.93
N GLU A 656 -10.88 -14.38 25.89
CA GLU A 656 -10.95 -15.82 25.64
C GLU A 656 -9.56 -16.45 25.45
N LEU A 657 -8.66 -15.80 24.68
CA LEU A 657 -7.29 -16.24 24.47
C LEU A 657 -6.47 -16.24 25.76
N PHE A 658 -6.55 -15.16 26.53
CA PHE A 658 -5.82 -15.04 27.78
C PHE A 658 -6.36 -15.98 28.85
N MET A 659 -7.67 -16.22 28.92
CA MET A 659 -8.27 -17.21 29.80
C MET A 659 -7.78 -18.63 29.43
N ARG A 660 -7.70 -18.96 28.13
CA ARG A 660 -7.15 -20.24 27.63
C ARG A 660 -5.70 -20.42 28.04
N LEU A 661 -4.91 -19.34 28.00
CA LEU A 661 -3.51 -19.30 28.43
C LEU A 661 -3.33 -19.40 29.97
N GLY A 662 -4.42 -19.32 30.72
CA GLY A 662 -4.39 -19.29 32.19
C GLY A 662 -3.98 -17.95 32.81
N TYR A 663 -4.14 -16.85 32.05
CA TYR A 663 -3.91 -15.48 32.49
C TYR A 663 -5.20 -14.67 32.41
N PRO A 664 -6.06 -14.67 33.45
CA PRO A 664 -7.25 -13.82 33.42
C PRO A 664 -6.83 -12.35 33.31
N LEU A 665 -7.38 -11.64 32.32
CA LEU A 665 -7.13 -10.21 32.16
C LEU A 665 -8.02 -9.42 33.11
N ASP A 666 -7.39 -8.60 33.96
CA ASP A 666 -8.10 -7.59 34.71
C ASP A 666 -8.63 -6.51 33.77
N ARG A 667 -9.77 -5.86 34.16
CA ARG A 667 -10.38 -4.80 33.35
C ARG A 667 -9.42 -3.66 33.01
N ASP A 668 -8.45 -3.41 33.88
CA ASP A 668 -7.48 -2.32 33.73
C ASP A 668 -6.25 -2.71 32.92
N THR A 669 -6.02 -3.99 32.63
CA THR A 669 -4.81 -4.46 31.93
C THR A 669 -4.65 -3.79 30.57
N ILE A 670 -5.70 -3.76 29.76
CA ILE A 670 -5.67 -3.16 28.42
C ILE A 670 -5.41 -1.65 28.49
N PRO A 671 -6.18 -0.84 29.23
CA PRO A 671 -5.92 0.59 29.35
C PRO A 671 -4.54 0.93 29.91
N LYS A 672 -4.08 0.20 30.94
CA LYS A 672 -2.75 0.40 31.52
C LYS A 672 -1.64 0.12 30.50
N THR A 673 -1.76 -0.97 29.75
CA THR A 673 -0.78 -1.35 28.73
C THR A 673 -0.73 -0.30 27.62
N ILE A 674 -1.88 0.16 27.12
CA ILE A 674 -1.95 1.22 26.09
C ILE A 674 -1.26 2.49 26.60
N THR A 675 -1.62 2.97 27.78
CA THR A 675 -1.05 4.20 28.36
C THR A 675 0.46 4.09 28.55
N TYR A 676 0.93 2.93 29.02
CA TYR A 676 2.34 2.66 29.25
C TYR A 676 3.17 2.76 27.97
N TYR A 677 2.73 2.10 26.89
CA TYR A 677 3.45 2.09 25.61
C TYR A 677 3.24 3.37 24.79
N ALA A 678 2.10 4.05 24.91
CA ALA A 678 1.88 5.34 24.25
C ALA A 678 2.93 6.39 24.70
N ALA A 679 3.33 6.37 25.98
CA ALA A 679 4.36 7.25 26.50
C ALA A 679 5.78 6.89 26.06
N ARG A 680 6.00 5.68 25.50
CA ARG A 680 7.31 5.11 25.16
C ARG A 680 7.47 4.76 23.69
N THR A 681 6.60 5.24 22.83
CA THR A 681 6.66 5.03 21.39
C THR A 681 7.06 6.31 20.67
N SER A 682 8.02 6.20 19.74
CA SER A 682 8.48 7.33 18.92
C SER A 682 7.52 7.66 17.76
N HIS A 683 6.57 6.75 17.49
CA HIS A 683 5.63 6.83 16.36
C HIS A 683 6.33 7.01 15.00
N GLY A 684 7.45 6.31 14.81
CA GLY A 684 8.28 6.34 13.62
C GLY A 684 7.71 5.61 12.40
N SER A 685 6.50 5.07 12.49
CA SER A 685 5.79 4.39 11.42
C SER A 685 4.39 5.00 11.23
N THR A 686 3.94 5.11 9.98
CA THR A 686 2.57 5.55 9.68
C THR A 686 1.52 4.55 10.18
N LEU A 687 1.82 3.25 10.18
CA LEU A 687 0.97 2.19 10.74
C LEU A 687 0.73 2.38 12.25
N CYS A 688 1.74 2.84 12.96
CA CYS A 688 1.65 3.10 14.38
C CYS A 688 0.51 4.09 14.71
N ARG A 689 0.39 5.16 13.92
CA ARG A 689 -0.68 6.16 14.09
C ARG A 689 -2.07 5.56 13.88
N VAL A 690 -2.23 4.68 12.90
CA VAL A 690 -3.48 3.93 12.67
C VAL A 690 -3.84 3.09 13.89
N VAL A 691 -2.88 2.32 14.41
CA VAL A 691 -3.09 1.45 15.58
C VAL A 691 -3.48 2.27 16.81
N TYR A 692 -2.71 3.32 17.15
CA TYR A 692 -3.00 4.14 18.33
C TYR A 692 -4.31 4.92 18.19
N SER A 693 -4.64 5.39 17.00
CA SER A 693 -5.94 6.00 16.77
C SER A 693 -7.08 5.03 17.07
N TRP A 694 -6.98 3.77 16.63
CA TRP A 694 -7.98 2.75 16.90
C TRP A 694 -8.11 2.41 18.38
N VAL A 695 -7.01 2.09 19.04
CA VAL A 695 -7.04 1.59 20.43
C VAL A 695 -7.45 2.68 21.43
N LEU A 696 -7.21 3.95 21.12
CA LEU A 696 -7.61 5.10 21.92
C LEU A 696 -9.05 5.57 21.65
N ALA A 697 -9.68 5.10 20.58
CA ALA A 697 -10.98 5.62 20.14
C ALA A 697 -12.08 5.59 21.25
N ARG A 698 -11.99 4.63 22.17
CA ARG A 698 -12.96 4.45 23.26
C ARG A 698 -12.49 4.98 24.62
N SER A 699 -11.19 5.21 24.82
CA SER A 699 -10.61 5.61 26.11
C SER A 699 -10.12 7.05 26.14
N ASP A 700 -9.56 7.54 25.04
CA ASP A 700 -9.04 8.90 24.87
C ASP A 700 -9.28 9.38 23.44
N ARG A 701 -10.53 9.81 23.21
CA ARG A 701 -10.97 10.25 21.88
C ARG A 701 -10.17 11.43 21.33
N PRO A 702 -9.81 12.49 22.10
CA PRO A 702 -9.00 13.58 21.55
C PRO A 702 -7.66 13.09 20.98
N SER A 703 -6.95 12.24 21.72
CA SER A 703 -5.70 11.64 21.24
C SER A 703 -5.93 10.73 20.03
N SER A 704 -7.00 9.91 20.04
CA SER A 704 -7.40 9.09 18.88
C SER A 704 -7.59 9.92 17.62
N MET A 705 -8.32 11.05 17.71
CA MET A 705 -8.57 11.94 16.56
C MET A 705 -7.29 12.62 16.08
N THR A 706 -6.35 12.94 16.98
CA THR A 706 -5.04 13.48 16.62
C THR A 706 -4.25 12.46 15.77
N PHE A 707 -4.16 11.22 16.26
CA PHE A 707 -3.49 10.14 15.52
C PHE A 707 -4.18 9.82 14.18
N PHE A 708 -5.52 9.88 14.15
CA PHE A 708 -6.27 9.71 12.91
C PHE A 708 -5.93 10.79 11.88
N ALA A 709 -5.94 12.05 12.27
CA ALA A 709 -5.62 13.17 11.40
C ALA A 709 -4.17 13.09 10.88
N GLU A 710 -3.22 12.72 11.75
CA GLU A 710 -1.83 12.51 11.37
C GLU A 710 -1.64 11.33 10.40
N ALA A 711 -2.34 10.21 10.61
CA ALA A 711 -2.30 9.07 9.71
C ALA A 711 -2.92 9.40 8.35
N LEU A 712 -4.08 10.07 8.36
CA LEU A 712 -4.86 10.38 7.16
C LEU A 712 -4.12 11.32 6.19
N GLN A 713 -3.36 12.27 6.71
CA GLN A 713 -2.61 13.24 5.90
C GLN A 713 -1.13 12.91 5.75
N SER A 714 -0.66 11.75 6.23
CA SER A 714 0.76 11.44 6.40
C SER A 714 1.59 11.66 5.13
N ASP A 715 1.08 11.25 3.97
CA ASP A 715 1.76 11.38 2.68
C ASP A 715 1.63 12.79 2.10
N VAL A 716 0.46 13.43 2.24
CA VAL A 716 0.23 14.78 1.72
C VAL A 716 1.03 15.82 2.51
N SER A 717 1.18 15.62 3.83
CA SER A 717 1.98 16.49 4.69
C SER A 717 3.45 16.08 4.79
N ASP A 718 3.83 14.99 4.13
CA ASP A 718 5.18 14.39 4.21
C ASP A 718 5.69 14.24 5.65
N SER A 719 4.84 13.73 6.52
CA SER A 719 5.10 13.65 7.96
C SER A 719 6.30 12.77 8.35
N GLN A 720 6.87 12.03 7.37
CA GLN A 720 8.07 11.22 7.49
C GLN A 720 9.26 11.76 6.67
N HIS A 721 9.28 13.07 6.43
CA HIS A 721 10.43 13.82 5.93
C HIS A 721 11.08 13.29 4.64
N GLY A 722 10.34 13.36 3.54
CA GLY A 722 10.79 13.03 2.19
C GLY A 722 10.50 11.59 1.76
N THR A 723 9.97 10.75 2.65
CA THR A 723 9.73 9.35 2.30
C THR A 723 8.50 9.17 1.41
N ALA A 724 7.55 10.11 1.38
CA ALA A 724 6.41 10.07 0.46
C ALA A 724 6.84 10.17 -1.01
N ALA A 725 7.94 10.86 -1.31
CA ALA A 725 8.52 10.90 -2.66
C ALA A 725 9.02 9.52 -3.13
N GLU A 726 9.41 8.64 -2.21
CA GLU A 726 9.86 7.28 -2.47
C GLU A 726 8.73 6.25 -2.57
N GLY A 727 7.47 6.71 -2.46
CA GLY A 727 6.23 5.93 -2.53
C GLY A 727 5.26 6.25 -1.39
N VAL A 728 3.97 6.14 -1.67
CA VAL A 728 2.89 6.37 -0.69
C VAL A 728 2.78 5.24 0.34
N HIS A 729 2.14 5.47 1.50
CA HIS A 729 2.03 4.46 2.57
C HIS A 729 0.66 3.75 2.53
N LEU A 730 0.55 2.69 1.70
CA LEU A 730 -0.73 2.00 1.46
C LEU A 730 -1.36 1.38 2.71
N GLY A 731 -0.55 0.85 3.63
CA GLY A 731 -1.05 0.30 4.89
C GLY A 731 -1.76 1.36 5.74
N ALA A 732 -1.18 2.56 5.85
CA ALA A 732 -1.81 3.68 6.56
C ALA A 732 -3.05 4.20 5.81
N MET A 733 -2.98 4.29 4.49
CA MET A 733 -4.11 4.68 3.65
C MET A 733 -5.31 3.74 3.85
N ALA A 734 -5.09 2.43 3.78
CA ALA A 734 -6.15 1.45 4.01
C ALA A 734 -6.65 1.47 5.45
N GLY A 735 -5.72 1.55 6.41
CA GLY A 735 -6.05 1.57 7.83
C GLY A 735 -6.91 2.77 8.23
N THR A 736 -6.70 3.95 7.64
CA THR A 736 -7.54 5.14 7.91
C THR A 736 -8.95 5.00 7.34
N VAL A 737 -9.11 4.40 6.17
CA VAL A 737 -10.43 4.11 5.59
C VAL A 737 -11.17 3.05 6.42
N ASP A 738 -10.48 1.97 6.80
CA ASP A 738 -11.04 0.92 7.66
C ASP A 738 -11.43 1.47 9.03
N GLN A 739 -10.61 2.37 9.59
CA GLN A 739 -10.88 2.99 10.87
C GLN A 739 -12.18 3.79 10.89
N VAL A 740 -12.44 4.62 9.87
CA VAL A 740 -13.71 5.38 9.78
C VAL A 740 -14.89 4.43 9.80
N VAL A 741 -14.82 3.34 9.04
CA VAL A 741 -15.88 2.34 8.96
C VAL A 741 -16.01 1.57 10.28
N ARG A 742 -14.90 1.01 10.80
CA ARG A 742 -14.92 0.16 12.00
C ARG A 742 -15.24 0.92 13.28
N VAL A 743 -14.67 2.14 13.46
CA VAL A 743 -14.97 2.96 14.66
C VAL A 743 -16.44 3.36 14.70
N SER A 744 -16.97 3.79 13.54
CA SER A 744 -18.35 4.27 13.49
C SER A 744 -19.39 3.16 13.54
N THR A 745 -19.08 1.95 13.06
CA THR A 745 -20.07 0.88 12.95
C THR A 745 -19.82 -0.31 13.88
N GLY A 746 -18.61 -0.43 14.43
CA GLY A 746 -18.21 -1.63 15.18
C GLY A 746 -18.32 -2.92 14.37
N ILE A 747 -18.15 -2.83 13.03
CA ILE A 747 -18.32 -3.99 12.14
C ILE A 747 -17.33 -5.09 12.44
N GLU A 748 -17.85 -6.29 12.67
CA GLU A 748 -17.10 -7.50 12.96
C GLU A 748 -17.80 -8.72 12.35
N ALA A 749 -17.05 -9.56 11.64
CA ALA A 749 -17.54 -10.87 11.22
C ALA A 749 -17.00 -11.93 12.21
N LYS A 750 -17.87 -12.47 13.08
CA LYS A 750 -17.46 -13.48 14.08
C LYS A 750 -18.39 -14.70 13.97
N GLY A 751 -17.81 -15.85 13.65
CA GLY A 751 -18.57 -17.06 13.37
C GLY A 751 -19.51 -16.87 12.19
N ASP A 752 -20.81 -17.08 12.40
CA ASP A 752 -21.82 -16.93 11.35
C ASP A 752 -22.59 -15.61 11.42
N VAL A 753 -22.16 -14.67 12.23
CA VAL A 753 -22.86 -13.41 12.52
C VAL A 753 -22.07 -12.21 12.03
N LEU A 754 -22.71 -11.34 11.27
CA LEU A 754 -22.24 -9.98 11.03
C LEU A 754 -22.68 -9.09 12.20
N ARG A 755 -21.75 -8.62 13.00
CA ARG A 755 -22.02 -7.77 14.17
C ARG A 755 -21.79 -6.31 13.82
N LEU A 756 -22.69 -5.47 14.25
CA LEU A 756 -22.61 -4.01 14.15
C LEU A 756 -22.91 -3.42 15.53
N ASN A 757 -22.04 -2.55 15.99
CA ASN A 757 -22.23 -1.79 17.23
C ASN A 757 -21.99 -0.30 16.95
N PRO A 758 -22.95 0.34 16.24
CA PRO A 758 -22.77 1.66 15.67
C PRO A 758 -22.70 2.77 16.73
N GLU A 759 -21.70 3.67 16.52
CA GLU A 759 -21.51 4.87 17.32
C GLU A 759 -20.89 5.95 16.41
N LEU A 760 -21.73 6.85 15.89
CA LEU A 760 -21.28 7.89 14.98
C LEU A 760 -20.46 8.96 15.71
N ALA A 761 -19.37 9.34 15.10
CA ALA A 761 -18.48 10.38 15.61
C ALA A 761 -19.17 11.76 15.68
N PRO A 762 -18.91 12.59 16.71
CA PRO A 762 -19.51 13.93 16.82
C PRO A 762 -19.22 14.86 15.63
N GLU A 763 -18.10 14.62 14.95
CA GLU A 763 -17.65 15.36 13.76
C GLU A 763 -18.44 15.02 12.50
N MET A 764 -19.32 14.01 12.55
CA MET A 764 -20.12 13.52 11.42
C MET A 764 -21.63 13.66 11.69
N GLU A 765 -22.39 13.98 10.66
CA GLU A 765 -23.86 13.90 10.68
C GLU A 765 -24.35 12.57 10.14
N SER A 766 -23.69 12.05 9.11
CA SER A 766 -23.97 10.73 8.57
C SER A 766 -22.73 10.06 7.98
N LEU A 767 -22.83 8.74 7.84
CA LEU A 767 -21.84 7.89 7.19
C LEU A 767 -22.56 6.90 6.28
N ASP A 768 -22.21 6.92 4.98
CA ASP A 768 -22.76 6.00 3.98
C ASP A 768 -21.65 5.20 3.33
N PHE A 769 -21.81 3.89 3.25
CA PHE A 769 -20.89 3.01 2.54
C PHE A 769 -21.55 1.68 2.20
N ARG A 770 -20.90 0.94 1.31
CA ARG A 770 -21.36 -0.38 0.85
C ARG A 770 -20.38 -1.47 1.29
N ILE A 771 -20.92 -2.64 1.65
CA ILE A 771 -20.13 -3.84 1.94
C ILE A 771 -20.66 -5.04 1.17
N ARG A 772 -19.80 -6.06 1.02
CA ARG A 772 -20.17 -7.43 0.67
C ARG A 772 -19.91 -8.35 1.85
N TYR A 773 -20.92 -9.14 2.21
CA TYR A 773 -20.79 -10.15 3.26
C TYR A 773 -21.55 -11.39 2.84
N ARG A 774 -20.83 -12.53 2.72
CA ARG A 774 -21.39 -13.84 2.33
C ARG A 774 -22.32 -13.78 1.11
N GLY A 775 -21.89 -13.09 0.07
CA GLY A 775 -22.65 -12.92 -1.17
C GLY A 775 -23.67 -11.79 -1.18
N HIS A 776 -24.07 -11.28 -0.03
CA HIS A 776 -24.94 -10.09 0.04
C HIS A 776 -24.18 -8.82 -0.32
N SER A 777 -24.82 -7.93 -1.07
CA SER A 777 -24.41 -6.53 -1.28
C SER A 777 -25.28 -5.67 -0.36
N ILE A 778 -24.68 -5.00 0.61
CA ILE A 778 -25.36 -4.32 1.70
C ILE A 778 -24.96 -2.85 1.72
N ASP A 779 -25.95 -1.95 1.60
CA ASP A 779 -25.80 -0.51 1.85
C ASP A 779 -26.05 -0.24 3.34
N LEU A 780 -25.16 0.53 3.93
CA LEU A 780 -25.25 0.98 5.31
C LEU A 780 -25.34 2.51 5.34
N HIS A 781 -26.36 3.02 5.99
CA HIS A 781 -26.53 4.45 6.25
C HIS A 781 -26.68 4.66 7.76
N LEU A 782 -25.67 5.28 8.35
CA LEU A 782 -25.58 5.55 9.78
C LEU A 782 -25.80 7.03 10.06
N THR A 783 -26.74 7.34 10.92
CA THR A 783 -26.94 8.65 11.55
C THR A 783 -26.82 8.54 13.06
N ARG A 784 -26.93 9.64 13.79
CA ARG A 784 -26.88 9.61 15.27
C ARG A 784 -28.00 8.78 15.89
N ASP A 785 -29.15 8.73 15.24
CA ASP A 785 -30.39 8.15 15.80
C ASP A 785 -30.72 6.77 15.22
N ALA A 786 -30.09 6.38 14.11
CA ALA A 786 -30.46 5.15 13.43
C ALA A 786 -29.33 4.60 12.54
N LEU A 787 -29.33 3.26 12.40
CA LEU A 787 -28.62 2.54 11.36
C LEU A 787 -29.65 1.94 10.40
N THR A 788 -29.59 2.32 9.14
CA THR A 788 -30.34 1.68 8.06
C THR A 788 -29.44 0.66 7.35
N VAL A 789 -29.89 -0.58 7.28
CA VAL A 789 -29.21 -1.69 6.59
C VAL A 789 -30.10 -2.14 5.44
N ARG A 790 -29.61 -2.05 4.21
CA ARG A 790 -30.33 -2.41 2.99
C ARG A 790 -29.53 -3.42 2.17
N ALA A 791 -30.11 -4.61 1.93
CA ALA A 791 -29.53 -5.58 0.99
C ALA A 791 -30.13 -5.43 -0.41
N GLU A 792 -29.31 -5.58 -1.44
CA GLU A 792 -29.77 -5.77 -2.81
C GLU A 792 -30.54 -7.09 -2.91
N ASP A 793 -31.52 -7.16 -3.83
CA ASP A 793 -32.30 -8.37 -4.10
C ASP A 793 -31.47 -9.34 -4.96
N LEU A 794 -30.85 -10.30 -4.29
CA LEU A 794 -29.97 -11.31 -4.86
C LEU A 794 -30.44 -12.70 -4.43
N ASN A 795 -30.21 -13.72 -5.23
CA ASN A 795 -30.53 -15.10 -4.87
C ASN A 795 -29.42 -15.70 -3.97
N VAL A 796 -29.38 -15.28 -2.71
CA VAL A 796 -28.41 -15.72 -1.70
C VAL A 796 -29.13 -16.16 -0.42
N ALA A 797 -28.50 -17.07 0.33
CA ALA A 797 -29.04 -17.53 1.60
C ALA A 797 -29.09 -16.39 2.63
N PRO A 798 -30.06 -16.39 3.57
CA PRO A 798 -30.11 -15.44 4.65
C PRO A 798 -28.82 -15.41 5.49
N ILE A 799 -28.53 -14.24 6.07
CA ILE A 799 -27.41 -14.07 7.01
C ILE A 799 -27.94 -13.75 8.41
N SER A 800 -27.11 -14.05 9.41
CA SER A 800 -27.37 -13.57 10.77
C SER A 800 -26.73 -12.19 10.96
N LEU A 801 -27.55 -11.19 11.32
CA LEU A 801 -27.14 -9.82 11.59
C LEU A 801 -27.42 -9.48 13.04
N SER A 802 -26.42 -8.94 13.73
CA SER A 802 -26.56 -8.43 15.10
C SER A 802 -26.23 -6.94 15.12
N VAL A 803 -27.18 -6.12 15.57
CA VAL A 803 -27.01 -4.66 15.69
C VAL A 803 -27.22 -4.25 17.14
N ALA A 804 -26.23 -3.66 17.78
CA ALA A 804 -26.26 -3.26 19.19
C ALA A 804 -26.73 -4.37 20.17
N GLY A 805 -26.43 -5.64 19.82
CA GLY A 805 -26.82 -6.82 20.59
C GLY A 805 -28.17 -7.45 20.21
N GLU A 806 -28.96 -6.79 19.38
CA GLU A 806 -30.19 -7.37 18.78
C GLU A 806 -29.83 -8.22 17.57
N THR A 807 -30.03 -9.54 17.65
CA THR A 807 -29.73 -10.47 16.56
C THR A 807 -30.98 -10.83 15.77
N CYS A 808 -30.88 -10.83 14.46
CA CYS A 808 -31.99 -11.19 13.56
C CYS A 808 -31.49 -11.90 12.31
N GLU A 809 -32.37 -12.68 11.69
CA GLU A 809 -32.19 -13.15 10.33
C GLU A 809 -32.41 -11.99 9.35
N PHE A 810 -31.49 -11.80 8.41
CA PHE A 810 -31.52 -10.74 7.42
C PHE A 810 -31.55 -11.32 6.01
N LEU A 811 -32.62 -10.98 5.28
CA LEU A 811 -32.90 -11.53 3.96
C LEU A 811 -32.41 -10.59 2.87
N SER A 812 -32.05 -11.17 1.72
CA SER A 812 -31.83 -10.44 0.47
C SER A 812 -33.06 -9.60 0.10
N GLY A 813 -32.86 -8.45 -0.53
CA GLY A 813 -33.93 -7.53 -0.95
C GLY A 813 -34.63 -6.77 0.19
N THR A 814 -34.17 -6.95 1.44
CA THR A 814 -34.80 -6.29 2.58
C THR A 814 -34.11 -5.02 3.02
N THR A 815 -34.85 -4.14 3.66
CA THR A 815 -34.35 -2.96 4.36
C THR A 815 -34.81 -3.01 5.81
N ARG A 816 -33.88 -2.82 6.74
CA ARG A 816 -34.18 -2.69 8.18
C ARG A 816 -33.59 -1.40 8.73
N VAL A 817 -34.33 -0.77 9.65
CA VAL A 817 -33.90 0.42 10.37
C VAL A 817 -33.82 0.06 11.86
N PHE A 818 -32.63 0.18 12.41
CA PHE A 818 -32.34 -0.01 13.83
C PHE A 818 -32.24 1.35 14.49
N ARG A 819 -33.07 1.61 15.50
CA ARG A 819 -32.96 2.85 16.28
C ARG A 819 -31.86 2.73 17.30
N LEU A 820 -31.04 3.78 17.41
CA LEU A 820 -29.96 3.86 18.34
C LEU A 820 -30.37 4.72 19.54
N ASP A 821 -30.26 4.17 20.74
CA ASP A 821 -30.59 4.92 21.96
C ASP A 821 -29.49 5.93 22.28
N VAL A 822 -29.71 7.19 21.99
CA VAL A 822 -28.81 8.30 22.29
C VAL A 822 -28.50 8.42 23.82
N ALA A 823 -29.40 7.90 24.67
CA ALA A 823 -29.26 7.93 26.14
C ALA A 823 -28.22 6.91 26.68
N ALA A 824 -27.90 5.86 25.92
CA ALA A 824 -26.96 4.81 26.36
C ALA A 824 -25.47 5.20 26.15
N SER A 825 -25.18 6.14 25.27
CA SER A 825 -23.81 6.60 24.98
C SER A 825 -23.23 7.49 26.09
N ASN A 826 -24.06 8.29 26.76
CA ASN A 826 -23.62 9.16 27.86
C ASN A 826 -23.46 8.46 29.22
N GLY A 827 -23.89 7.20 29.34
CA GLY A 827 -23.83 6.43 30.58
C GLY A 827 -22.73 5.38 30.68
N ARG A 828 -22.02 5.07 29.58
CA ARG A 828 -20.99 4.03 29.56
C ARG A 828 -19.58 4.51 29.90
N THR A 829 -19.37 5.81 30.09
CA THR A 829 -18.09 6.37 30.53
C THR A 829 -17.82 6.20 32.04
N ASN A 830 -18.77 5.59 32.81
CA ASN A 830 -18.65 5.42 34.27
C ASN A 830 -19.11 4.03 34.78
N LYS A 831 -18.94 2.97 34.06
CA LYS A 831 -19.10 1.63 34.67
C LYS A 831 -18.03 0.64 34.20
#